data_815a34fcfce12e3afbc4c8fddd51e542
#
_entry.id   815a34fcfce12e3afbc4c8fddd51e542
#
_cell.length_a   1.000
_cell.length_b   1.000
_cell.length_c   1.000
_cell.angle_alpha   90.00
_cell.angle_beta   90.00
_cell.angle_gamma   90.00
#
_symmetry.space_group_name_H-M   'P 1'
#
loop_
_entity.id
_entity.type
_entity.pdbx_description
1 polymer ?
#
loop_
_entity_poly.entity_id
_entity_poly.type
_entity_poly.pdbx_seq_one_letter_code
_entity_poly.pdbx_strand_id
1 'polypeptide(L)'
;MAIAGGMIKRLXTXTILGCGIVLFGGXFGXPSXQAQDXNAQQSDQXAPAILFSADEVDYNRELQTVTARGNVEISREGRILLADTVSYDRSQDVLTASGNVSITEPTGEVTFASYVELSGDFKNGIVKXIYVLLDENTRXAGTGARRSAGNFTEIAKAVYSPCKVCXDDDGTAGTPLWRIRAARVLHDAENKTVEYEDARLEFAGVPVXYTPYLQHPDPTVKRQSGLXAPSFGSTSYVGSYFSQPYYWAIDKSKDMTFTPTYTLDEGALLATEYRQRFDAGELEAIGSVTQDSNDDWQGHIDAEGRFDIDPTWRWGFDAEQASEKTYLSRYGFDSPSVLTSNLFTEGFRGASYTRVDGYYFQGLKSGDDRDTTPIVLPHMQFHGQTAPAKYGSITTLDVDGLSLTREDGADSHRASAKVGWELPHVGTLGDVTKLSLSVRGDSYMVSDVERDNKDDYSGYTGRVLPLAAIDWRMPFVSDQGAYHQVITPVAMAAWSPNGGNPEEIPNEDSQSFELDDINLFAHDRFGGIDRAEDGFRASYGLEWGLYGPTGGYTSAMFGQSYRAAENDTFADGSGLDQHFSDYVGRFTIVPNQYLDLTYRYRIDKDDLSARRNQVTALAGSMDTLRLNTTYVHFTDDAGSEEFNEREELYFRAERQFSDYWSGMAYGRYDIDQSDPLEYGVGFVYEDECFIFDGRIRRTFYQDXDLGESDEFLFRLVFKTLGEVASAAGL
;
A
#
# COMPACT_ATOMS: atom_id res chain seq x y z
N MET A 1 9.83 2.12 -28.40
CA MET A 1 10.85 1.18 -28.89
C MET A 1 12.03 1.86 -29.59
N ALA A 2 11.93 3.12 -29.99
CA ALA A 2 13.04 3.91 -30.55
C ALA A 2 13.94 4.55 -29.50
N ILE A 3 13.54 4.55 -28.24
CA ILE A 3 14.19 5.27 -27.14
C ILE A 3 15.35 4.47 -26.51
N ALA A 4 15.37 3.15 -26.67
CA ALA A 4 16.40 2.29 -26.08
C ALA A 4 17.70 2.25 -26.89
N GLY A 5 17.72 2.72 -28.12
CA GLY A 5 18.90 2.63 -29.01
C GLY A 5 19.97 3.69 -28.80
N GLY A 6 19.61 4.83 -28.21
CA GLY A 6 20.55 5.93 -28.02
C GLY A 6 21.38 5.89 -26.76
N MET A 7 20.88 5.18 -25.74
CA MET A 7 21.47 5.23 -24.40
C MET A 7 22.66 4.26 -24.23
N ILE A 8 22.78 3.25 -25.07
CA ILE A 8 23.83 2.23 -24.94
C ILE A 8 25.19 2.71 -25.47
N LYS A 9 25.24 3.76 -26.27
CA LYS A 9 26.52 4.24 -26.88
C LYS A 9 27.38 5.14 -25.99
N ARG A 10 26.85 5.67 -24.89
CA ARG A 10 27.61 6.57 -23.98
C ARG A 10 28.10 5.93 -22.68
N LEU A 11 27.71 4.70 -22.41
CA LEU A 11 28.21 3.98 -21.23
C LEU A 11 29.56 3.26 -21.41
N UNK A 12 30.23 3.50 -22.07
CA UNK A 12 31.34 2.79 -22.36
C UNK A 12 32.63 3.42 -22.07
N THR A 13 32.71 3.84 -21.36
CA THR A 13 34.14 3.98 -20.96
C THR A 13 34.25 4.15 -19.45
N UNK A 14 33.96 3.21 -18.86
CA UNK A 14 34.26 3.24 -17.57
C UNK A 14 35.21 2.17 -17.28
N THR A 15 36.22 2.59 -17.04
CA THR A 15 37.33 1.73 -16.63
C THR A 15 37.01 1.05 -15.31
N ILE A 16 36.78 -0.25 -15.36
CA ILE A 16 36.53 -1.07 -14.16
C ILE A 16 37.86 -1.28 -13.44
N LEU A 17 38.03 -0.64 -12.29
CA LEU A 17 39.12 -0.98 -11.37
C LEU A 17 38.65 -2.20 -10.58
N GLY A 18 39.22 -3.35 -10.84
CA GLY A 18 38.88 -4.58 -10.14
C GLY A 18 39.37 -4.57 -8.70
N CYS A 19 38.44 -4.79 -7.79
CA CYS A 19 38.75 -5.07 -6.39
C CYS A 19 38.69 -6.58 -6.19
N GLY A 20 39.85 -7.18 -5.93
CA GLY A 20 39.95 -8.62 -5.72
C GLY A 20 39.38 -9.02 -4.37
N ILE A 21 38.46 -9.98 -4.38
CA ILE A 21 37.89 -10.59 -3.17
C ILE A 21 38.77 -11.78 -2.78
N VAL A 22 39.39 -11.74 -1.61
CA VAL A 22 40.14 -12.85 -1.05
C VAL A 22 39.16 -13.70 -0.22
N LEU A 23 38.93 -14.93 -0.66
CA LEU A 23 38.11 -15.92 0.05
C LEU A 23 38.98 -16.66 1.07
N PHE A 24 38.69 -16.50 2.36
CA PHE A 24 39.25 -17.35 3.42
C PHE A 24 38.25 -18.49 3.70
N GLY A 25 38.62 -19.68 3.32
CA GLY A 25 37.88 -20.90 3.66
C GLY A 25 38.37 -21.47 5.00
N GLY A 26 37.50 -21.59 5.92
CA GLY A 26 37.82 -22.33 7.18
C GLY A 26 36.76 -23.41 7.44
N UNK A 27 37.01 -24.77 7.45
CA UNK A 27 36.22 -25.75 7.59
C UNK A 27 36.15 -26.08 8.96
N PHE A 28 35.33 -26.07 9.41
CA PHE A 28 35.13 -26.76 10.68
C PHE A 28 34.28 -28.00 10.45
N GLY A 29 34.93 -29.17 10.67
CA GLY A 29 34.23 -30.48 10.59
C GLY A 29 33.34 -30.73 11.85
N UNK A 30 32.13 -31.20 11.66
CA UNK A 30 31.29 -31.51 12.61
C UNK A 30 31.42 -32.91 12.91
N PRO A 31 31.27 -33.32 14.01
CA PRO A 31 31.31 -34.76 14.28
C PRO A 31 30.02 -35.46 13.85
N SER A 32 30.19 -36.57 13.13
CA SER A 32 29.10 -37.44 12.73
C SER A 32 28.52 -38.24 13.91
N UNK A 33 27.37 -38.16 14.13
CA UNK A 33 26.73 -38.87 15.04
C UNK A 33 26.27 -40.09 14.41
N GLN A 34 26.65 -41.09 14.84
CA GLN A 34 26.23 -42.41 14.43
C GLN A 34 24.81 -42.71 14.92
N ALA A 35 23.86 -42.85 14.03
CA ALA A 35 22.52 -43.35 14.35
C ALA A 35 22.61 -44.86 14.64
N GLN A 36 22.13 -45.30 15.82
CA GLN A 36 21.89 -46.71 16.12
C GLN A 36 20.60 -47.16 15.44
N ASP A 37 20.78 -48.21 14.57
CA ASP A 37 19.64 -48.90 14.00
C ASP A 37 18.79 -49.57 15.05
N UNK A 38 17.60 -49.15 15.21
CA UNK A 38 16.72 -49.76 15.97
C UNK A 38 15.93 -50.69 15.19
N ASN A 39 15.92 -51.80 15.46
CA ASN A 39 15.11 -52.85 14.88
C ASN A 39 13.67 -52.36 14.72
N ALA A 40 13.22 -52.11 13.55
CA ALA A 40 11.82 -51.88 13.21
C ALA A 40 11.05 -53.18 13.45
N GLN A 41 10.39 -53.27 14.60
CA GLN A 41 9.27 -54.20 14.76
C GLN A 41 8.18 -53.80 13.77
N GLN A 42 7.85 -54.69 12.85
CA GLN A 42 6.65 -54.56 12.02
C GLN A 42 5.45 -54.41 12.96
N SER A 43 4.94 -53.20 13.09
CA SER A 43 3.64 -53.00 13.70
C SER A 43 2.58 -53.51 12.71
N ASP A 44 1.84 -54.54 13.06
CA ASP A 44 0.56 -54.86 12.42
C ASP A 44 -0.26 -53.60 12.41
N GLN A 45 -0.46 -53.06 11.20
CA GLN A 45 -1.31 -51.89 11.09
C GLN A 45 -2.73 -52.32 11.43
N UNK A 46 -3.19 -52.28 12.49
CA UNK A 46 -4.45 -52.43 12.89
C UNK A 46 -5.32 -51.61 12.12
N ALA A 47 -6.17 -52.11 11.67
CA ALA A 47 -7.21 -51.36 10.99
C ALA A 47 -7.70 -50.24 11.89
N PRO A 48 -7.85 -49.02 11.33
CA PRO A 48 -8.23 -47.88 12.18
C PRO A 48 -9.50 -48.19 12.98
N ALA A 49 -9.45 -47.93 14.27
CA ALA A 49 -10.53 -48.24 15.18
C ALA A 49 -11.78 -47.46 14.79
N ILE A 50 -12.88 -48.16 14.70
CA ILE A 50 -14.20 -47.54 14.57
C ILE A 50 -14.74 -47.30 15.98
N LEU A 51 -14.96 -46.04 16.32
CA LEU A 51 -15.63 -45.65 17.56
C LEU A 51 -17.11 -45.55 17.27
N PHE A 52 -17.93 -46.08 18.16
CA PHE A 52 -19.37 -46.26 17.89
C PHE A 52 -20.18 -46.04 19.17
N SER A 53 -21.25 -45.27 19.05
CA SER A 53 -22.20 -45.02 20.14
C SER A 53 -23.63 -45.01 19.61
N ALA A 54 -24.57 -45.55 20.36
CA ALA A 54 -26.00 -45.54 20.04
C ALA A 54 -26.84 -45.90 21.30
N ASP A 55 -28.13 -45.55 21.29
CA ASP A 55 -29.04 -45.90 22.40
C ASP A 55 -29.38 -47.38 22.40
N GLU A 56 -29.50 -47.99 21.23
CA GLU A 56 -29.85 -49.41 21.07
C GLU A 56 -29.04 -50.02 19.91
N VAL A 57 -28.55 -51.25 20.10
CA VAL A 57 -27.83 -51.99 19.06
C VAL A 57 -28.38 -53.41 19.00
N ASP A 58 -28.75 -53.84 17.79
CA ASP A 58 -29.26 -55.17 17.49
C ASP A 58 -28.33 -55.86 16.50
N TYR A 59 -28.01 -57.12 16.75
CA TYR A 59 -27.13 -57.91 15.87
C TYR A 59 -27.90 -59.14 15.36
N ASN A 60 -28.14 -59.20 14.04
CA ASN A 60 -28.73 -60.34 13.38
C ASN A 60 -27.64 -61.24 12.81
N ARG A 61 -27.47 -62.41 13.42
CA ARG A 61 -26.43 -63.38 13.02
C ARG A 61 -26.66 -64.00 11.67
N GLU A 62 -27.92 -64.23 11.31
CA GLU A 62 -28.24 -64.92 10.03
C GLU A 62 -27.99 -63.99 8.85
N LEU A 63 -28.32 -62.72 8.99
CA LEU A 63 -28.11 -61.71 7.95
C LEU A 63 -26.75 -61.03 8.06
N GLN A 64 -25.98 -61.29 9.10
CA GLN A 64 -24.73 -60.63 9.43
C GLN A 64 -24.81 -59.09 9.46
N THR A 65 -25.97 -58.59 9.94
CA THR A 65 -26.18 -57.13 10.01
C THR A 65 -26.18 -56.66 11.47
N VAL A 66 -25.60 -55.46 11.67
CA VAL A 66 -25.64 -54.71 12.91
C VAL A 66 -26.51 -53.48 12.67
N THR A 67 -27.58 -53.31 13.45
CA THR A 67 -28.47 -52.15 13.35
C THR A 67 -28.41 -51.36 14.66
N ALA A 68 -28.12 -50.10 14.57
CA ALA A 68 -28.05 -49.15 15.68
C ALA A 68 -29.18 -48.13 15.56
N ARG A 69 -29.78 -47.77 16.68
CA ARG A 69 -30.90 -46.80 16.71
C ARG A 69 -30.72 -45.81 17.85
N GLY A 70 -31.17 -44.60 17.62
CA GLY A 70 -31.17 -43.53 18.62
C GLY A 70 -29.77 -42.89 18.79
N ASN A 71 -29.64 -41.64 18.43
CA ASN A 71 -28.40 -40.83 18.59
C ASN A 71 -27.15 -41.60 18.16
N VAL A 72 -27.22 -42.23 16.98
CA VAL A 72 -26.09 -43.02 16.49
C VAL A 72 -24.95 -42.12 16.10
N GLU A 73 -23.75 -42.41 16.62
CA GLU A 73 -22.49 -41.71 16.24
C GLU A 73 -21.46 -42.78 15.86
N ILE A 74 -20.86 -42.61 14.67
CA ILE A 74 -19.77 -43.45 14.20
C ILE A 74 -18.60 -42.58 13.81
N SER A 75 -17.42 -42.85 14.36
CA SER A 75 -16.21 -42.13 14.03
C SER A 75 -15.15 -43.06 13.43
N ARG A 76 -14.62 -42.69 12.26
CA ARG A 76 -13.59 -43.48 11.58
C ARG A 76 -12.66 -42.55 10.78
N GLU A 77 -11.37 -42.68 10.98
CA GLU A 77 -10.34 -41.91 10.27
C GLU A 77 -10.57 -40.38 10.30
N GLY A 78 -11.11 -39.88 11.42
CA GLY A 78 -11.39 -38.45 11.59
C GLY A 78 -12.73 -38.04 10.99
N ARG A 79 -13.46 -38.92 10.31
CA ARG A 79 -14.84 -38.67 9.86
C ARG A 79 -15.82 -39.04 10.97
N ILE A 80 -16.87 -38.23 11.11
CA ILE A 80 -17.94 -38.48 12.09
C ILE A 80 -19.26 -38.56 11.35
N LEU A 81 -19.98 -39.69 11.50
CA LEU A 81 -21.31 -39.86 10.96
C LEU A 81 -22.30 -39.87 12.13
N LEU A 82 -23.34 -39.03 12.06
CA LEU A 82 -24.46 -39.01 12.99
C LEU A 82 -25.73 -39.37 12.23
N ALA A 83 -26.64 -40.11 12.87
CA ALA A 83 -27.93 -40.48 12.27
C ALA A 83 -28.92 -40.99 13.32
N ASP A 84 -30.19 -41.04 12.97
CA ASP A 84 -31.21 -41.67 13.86
C ASP A 84 -31.10 -43.18 13.84
N THR A 85 -30.78 -43.77 12.68
CA THR A 85 -30.63 -45.22 12.51
C THR A 85 -29.50 -45.53 11.55
N VAL A 86 -28.64 -46.49 11.91
CA VAL A 86 -27.60 -47.02 11.04
C VAL A 86 -27.69 -48.54 11.01
N SER A 87 -27.61 -49.12 9.81
CA SER A 87 -27.50 -50.57 9.62
C SER A 87 -26.19 -50.87 8.83
N TYR A 88 -25.38 -51.78 9.33
CA TYR A 88 -24.16 -52.20 8.69
C TYR A 88 -24.23 -53.66 8.31
N ASP A 89 -24.19 -53.94 7.02
CA ASP A 89 -24.13 -55.29 6.46
C ASP A 89 -22.67 -55.69 6.32
N ARG A 90 -22.26 -56.62 7.16
CA ARG A 90 -20.86 -57.09 7.21
C ARG A 90 -20.48 -57.94 5.99
N SER A 91 -21.48 -58.60 5.38
CA SER A 91 -21.20 -59.49 4.24
C SER A 91 -20.92 -58.70 2.96
N GLN A 92 -21.54 -57.52 2.83
CA GLN A 92 -21.36 -56.66 1.65
C GLN A 92 -20.46 -55.43 1.96
N ASP A 93 -20.08 -55.22 3.19
CA ASP A 93 -19.34 -54.07 3.66
C ASP A 93 -20.06 -52.76 3.30
N VAL A 94 -21.39 -52.74 3.56
CA VAL A 94 -22.26 -51.60 3.25
C VAL A 94 -22.88 -51.05 4.53
N LEU A 95 -22.76 -49.76 4.74
CA LEU A 95 -23.39 -49.03 5.82
C LEU A 95 -24.55 -48.20 5.26
N THR A 96 -25.71 -48.33 5.82
CA THR A 96 -26.91 -47.55 5.48
C THR A 96 -27.27 -46.68 6.68
N ALA A 97 -27.42 -45.37 6.49
CA ALA A 97 -27.85 -44.45 7.54
C ALA A 97 -29.09 -43.68 7.09
N SER A 98 -30.00 -43.43 8.02
CA SER A 98 -31.25 -42.72 7.73
C SER A 98 -31.69 -41.90 8.91
N GLY A 99 -32.41 -40.81 8.63
CA GLY A 99 -32.93 -39.88 9.63
C GLY A 99 -31.84 -38.94 10.15
N ASN A 100 -31.94 -37.67 9.84
CA ASN A 100 -31.04 -36.59 10.31
C ASN A 100 -29.55 -36.94 10.11
N VAL A 101 -29.22 -37.52 8.95
CA VAL A 101 -27.84 -37.96 8.71
C VAL A 101 -26.95 -36.75 8.52
N SER A 102 -25.80 -36.71 9.24
CA SER A 102 -24.73 -35.78 8.94
C SER A 102 -23.38 -36.48 8.94
N ILE A 103 -22.51 -36.09 7.98
CA ILE A 103 -21.15 -36.62 7.87
C ILE A 103 -20.21 -35.42 7.92
N THR A 104 -19.34 -35.42 8.92
CA THR A 104 -18.30 -34.38 9.07
C THR A 104 -16.98 -34.94 8.61
N GLU A 105 -16.32 -34.25 7.64
CA GLU A 105 -15.02 -34.63 7.13
C GLU A 105 -13.89 -34.03 8.03
N PRO A 106 -12.69 -34.61 7.99
CA PRO A 106 -11.54 -34.04 8.69
C PRO A 106 -11.20 -32.61 8.27
N THR A 107 -11.63 -32.20 7.07
CA THR A 107 -11.43 -30.83 6.54
C THR A 107 -12.41 -29.82 7.15
N GLY A 108 -13.44 -30.29 7.88
CA GLY A 108 -14.50 -29.46 8.44
C GLY A 108 -15.76 -29.37 7.57
N GLU A 109 -15.73 -29.91 6.35
CA GLU A 109 -16.92 -29.97 5.49
C GLU A 109 -18.00 -30.84 6.17
N VAL A 110 -19.26 -30.40 6.11
CA VAL A 110 -20.39 -31.18 6.68
C VAL A 110 -21.40 -31.44 5.59
N THR A 111 -21.72 -32.73 5.40
CA THR A 111 -22.75 -33.19 4.49
C THR A 111 -23.97 -33.61 5.31
N PHE A 112 -25.14 -33.03 5.03
CA PHE A 112 -26.42 -33.43 5.60
C PHE A 112 -27.23 -34.19 4.55
N ALA A 113 -27.97 -35.22 4.99
CA ALA A 113 -28.74 -36.05 4.09
C ALA A 113 -29.97 -36.64 4.79
N SER A 114 -30.95 -37.04 4.02
CA SER A 114 -32.08 -37.83 4.56
C SER A 114 -31.74 -39.32 4.61
N TYR A 115 -30.85 -39.77 3.75
CA TYR A 115 -30.46 -41.18 3.59
C TYR A 115 -29.10 -41.28 2.93
N VAL A 116 -28.25 -42.15 3.44
CA VAL A 116 -26.98 -42.50 2.81
C VAL A 116 -26.79 -44.03 2.78
N GLU A 117 -26.14 -44.49 1.75
CA GLU A 117 -25.62 -45.86 1.64
C GLU A 117 -24.16 -45.77 1.23
N LEU A 118 -23.27 -46.21 2.09
CA LEU A 118 -21.81 -46.02 1.93
C LEU A 118 -21.08 -47.33 2.11
N SER A 119 -19.94 -47.46 1.47
CA SER A 119 -18.97 -48.52 1.83
C SER A 119 -18.56 -48.34 3.30
N GLY A 120 -18.14 -49.43 3.93
CA GLY A 120 -17.75 -49.39 5.35
C GLY A 120 -16.64 -48.43 5.68
N ASP A 121 -15.84 -48.06 4.68
CA ASP A 121 -14.77 -47.01 4.85
C ASP A 121 -15.25 -45.59 4.54
N PHE A 122 -16.57 -45.40 4.24
CA PHE A 122 -17.23 -44.12 3.92
C PHE A 122 -16.70 -43.44 2.63
N LYS A 123 -15.95 -44.16 1.79
CA LYS A 123 -15.34 -43.58 0.61
C LYS A 123 -16.19 -43.63 -0.64
N ASN A 124 -17.08 -44.57 -0.72
CA ASN A 124 -17.95 -44.77 -1.88
C ASN A 124 -19.42 -44.89 -1.42
N GLY A 125 -20.36 -44.43 -2.25
CA GLY A 125 -21.76 -44.60 -1.94
C GLY A 125 -22.69 -43.64 -2.61
N ILE A 126 -23.94 -43.67 -2.18
CA ILE A 126 -25.01 -42.79 -2.67
C ILE A 126 -25.64 -42.03 -1.49
N VAL A 127 -26.07 -40.80 -1.80
CA VAL A 127 -26.67 -39.88 -0.83
C VAL A 127 -27.97 -39.33 -1.44
N LYS A 128 -29.00 -39.28 -0.65
CA LYS A 128 -30.29 -38.72 -1.09
C LYS A 128 -30.56 -37.43 -0.30
N UNK A 129 -30.92 -36.26 -1.13
CA UNK A 129 -31.02 -35.17 -0.64
C UNK A 129 -30.00 -34.82 0.02
N ILE A 130 -29.25 -34.29 -0.60
CA ILE A 130 -27.96 -33.88 -0.05
C ILE A 130 -27.92 -32.35 0.15
N TYR A 131 -27.35 -31.96 1.24
CA TYR A 131 -27.00 -30.57 1.53
C TYR A 131 -25.59 -30.57 2.10
N VAL A 132 -24.68 -29.89 1.44
CA VAL A 132 -23.25 -29.82 1.86
C VAL A 132 -22.94 -28.40 2.31
N LEU A 133 -22.33 -28.27 3.47
CA LEU A 133 -21.77 -27.01 3.98
C LEU A 133 -20.28 -27.10 3.81
N LEU A 134 -19.75 -26.36 2.82
CA LEU A 134 -18.32 -26.39 2.48
C LEU A 134 -17.51 -25.48 3.39
N ASP A 135 -18.12 -24.37 3.83
CA ASP A 135 -17.51 -23.37 4.69
C ASP A 135 -18.65 -22.69 5.47
N GLU A 136 -18.36 -21.75 6.34
CA GLU A 136 -19.35 -21.07 7.20
C GLU A 136 -20.61 -20.62 6.43
N ASN A 137 -20.46 -20.22 5.18
CA ASN A 137 -21.58 -19.69 4.40
C ASN A 137 -21.87 -20.45 3.10
N THR A 138 -20.93 -21.22 2.55
CA THR A 138 -21.05 -21.81 1.22
C THR A 138 -21.75 -23.16 1.25
N ARG A 139 -22.77 -23.26 0.42
CA ARG A 139 -23.68 -24.41 0.45
C ARG A 139 -23.88 -25.02 -0.93
N UNK A 140 -23.98 -26.33 -1.09
CA UNK A 140 -24.37 -27.04 -2.19
C UNK A 140 -25.56 -27.82 -1.76
N ALA A 141 -26.46 -27.90 -2.53
CA ALA A 141 -27.62 -28.78 -2.31
C ALA A 141 -28.02 -29.47 -3.60
N GLY A 142 -28.60 -30.63 -3.51
CA GLY A 142 -29.06 -31.38 -4.67
C GLY A 142 -30.04 -32.47 -4.34
N THR A 143 -30.63 -33.04 -5.40
CA THR A 143 -31.65 -34.13 -5.21
C THR A 143 -30.99 -35.44 -4.80
N GLY A 144 -29.73 -35.63 -5.14
CA GLY A 144 -28.97 -36.81 -4.74
C GLY A 144 -27.52 -36.66 -5.12
N ALA A 145 -26.65 -37.51 -4.56
CA ALA A 145 -25.25 -37.49 -4.83
C ALA A 145 -24.66 -38.88 -4.89
N ARG A 146 -23.57 -39.01 -5.59
CA ARG A 146 -22.72 -40.20 -5.61
C ARG A 146 -21.33 -39.80 -5.13
N ARG A 147 -20.83 -40.54 -4.15
CA ARG A 147 -19.49 -40.36 -3.61
C ARG A 147 -18.57 -41.42 -4.14
N SER A 148 -17.37 -41.07 -4.53
CA SER A 148 -16.37 -41.99 -5.14
C SER A 148 -14.98 -41.73 -4.58
N ALA A 149 -14.30 -42.82 -4.20
CA ALA A 149 -12.90 -42.80 -3.72
C ALA A 149 -12.65 -41.93 -2.50
N GLY A 150 -13.67 -41.42 -1.84
CA GLY A 150 -13.55 -40.57 -0.65
C GLY A 150 -13.26 -39.10 -0.95
N ASN A 151 -13.04 -38.73 -2.20
CA ASN A 151 -12.67 -37.36 -2.57
C ASN A 151 -13.57 -36.74 -3.66
N PHE A 152 -14.33 -37.53 -4.40
CA PHE A 152 -15.26 -37.03 -5.42
C PHE A 152 -16.71 -37.10 -4.94
N THR A 153 -17.43 -36.01 -5.02
CA THR A 153 -18.88 -35.98 -4.77
C THR A 153 -19.56 -35.37 -5.98
N GLU A 154 -20.29 -36.22 -6.71
CA GLU A 154 -21.08 -35.82 -7.86
C GLU A 154 -22.53 -35.59 -7.41
N ILE A 155 -23.07 -34.39 -7.63
CA ILE A 155 -24.39 -33.98 -7.15
C ILE A 155 -25.28 -33.69 -8.36
N ALA A 156 -26.46 -34.32 -8.37
CA ALA A 156 -27.43 -34.16 -9.45
C ALA A 156 -28.44 -33.05 -9.15
N LYS A 157 -28.80 -32.30 -10.17
CA LYS A 157 -29.72 -31.14 -10.09
C LYS A 157 -29.33 -30.22 -8.95
N ALA A 158 -28.12 -29.76 -9.01
CA ALA A 158 -27.46 -29.09 -7.88
C ALA A 158 -27.65 -27.57 -7.91
N VAL A 159 -27.61 -27.01 -6.73
CA VAL A 159 -27.60 -25.55 -6.49
C VAL A 159 -26.42 -25.24 -5.58
N TYR A 160 -25.65 -24.23 -5.97
CA TYR A 160 -24.52 -23.72 -5.20
C TYR A 160 -24.77 -22.25 -4.89
N SER A 161 -24.53 -21.84 -3.64
CA SER A 161 -24.58 -20.42 -3.25
C SER A 161 -23.81 -20.20 -1.95
N PRO A 162 -23.02 -19.11 -1.84
CA PRO A 162 -22.46 -18.68 -0.56
C PRO A 162 -23.41 -17.75 0.19
N CYS A 163 -24.52 -17.34 -0.42
CA CYS A 163 -25.44 -16.38 0.18
C CYS A 163 -26.24 -17.02 1.31
N LYS A 164 -26.43 -16.33 2.42
CA LYS A 164 -27.35 -16.74 3.47
C LYS A 164 -28.79 -16.75 2.93
N VAL A 165 -29.56 -17.74 3.34
CA VAL A 165 -30.94 -17.84 2.98
C VAL A 165 -31.71 -17.68 4.29
N CYS A 166 -32.44 -16.58 4.38
CA CYS A 166 -33.31 -16.37 5.54
C CYS A 166 -34.62 -17.10 5.34
N UNK A 167 -35.11 -17.56 6.15
CA UNK A 167 -36.31 -18.11 6.12
C UNK A 167 -37.32 -17.04 6.06
N ASP A 168 -38.16 -17.17 5.36
CA ASP A 168 -39.31 -16.29 5.25
C ASP A 168 -40.25 -16.46 6.46
N ASP A 169 -41.15 -15.53 6.67
CA ASP A 169 -42.06 -15.55 7.82
C ASP A 169 -42.91 -16.83 7.90
N ASP A 170 -43.10 -17.50 6.78
CA ASP A 170 -43.84 -18.76 6.73
C ASP A 170 -42.93 -19.99 6.95
N GLY A 171 -41.64 -19.77 7.21
CA GLY A 171 -40.68 -20.84 7.46
C GLY A 171 -40.11 -21.48 6.19
N THR A 172 -40.45 -20.96 5.01
CA THR A 172 -39.83 -21.44 3.77
C THR A 172 -38.50 -20.76 3.55
N ALA A 173 -37.55 -21.48 2.96
CA ALA A 173 -36.23 -20.90 2.64
C ALA A 173 -36.39 -19.95 1.48
N GLY A 174 -35.96 -18.70 1.68
CA GLY A 174 -35.99 -17.66 0.66
C GLY A 174 -35.01 -17.97 -0.49
N THR A 175 -35.10 -17.18 -1.56
CA THR A 175 -34.19 -17.32 -2.69
C THR A 175 -32.89 -16.56 -2.35
N PRO A 176 -31.71 -17.20 -2.44
CA PRO A 176 -30.46 -16.46 -2.21
C PRO A 176 -30.26 -15.37 -3.27
N LEU A 177 -29.53 -14.32 -2.94
CA LEU A 177 -29.29 -13.21 -3.84
C LEU A 177 -28.71 -13.69 -5.17
N TRP A 178 -27.74 -14.63 -5.11
CA TRP A 178 -27.31 -15.31 -6.33
C TRP A 178 -27.02 -16.79 -6.04
N ARG A 179 -27.18 -17.59 -7.10
CA ARG A 179 -26.89 -19.02 -7.03
C ARG A 179 -26.51 -19.54 -8.42
N ILE A 180 -25.76 -20.64 -8.44
CA ILE A 180 -25.52 -21.41 -9.65
C ILE A 180 -26.41 -22.65 -9.59
N ARG A 181 -27.27 -22.83 -10.58
CA ARG A 181 -28.01 -24.08 -10.77
C ARG A 181 -27.36 -24.84 -11.91
N ALA A 182 -27.15 -26.14 -11.70
CA ALA A 182 -26.52 -26.99 -12.70
C ALA A 182 -27.20 -28.35 -12.80
N ALA A 183 -27.10 -28.96 -13.97
CA ALA A 183 -27.59 -30.32 -14.15
C ALA A 183 -26.78 -31.30 -13.30
N ARG A 184 -25.44 -31.03 -13.22
CA ARG A 184 -24.53 -31.85 -12.43
C ARG A 184 -23.45 -30.93 -11.84
N VAL A 185 -23.05 -31.19 -10.59
CA VAL A 185 -21.90 -30.57 -9.94
C VAL A 185 -20.95 -31.68 -9.49
N LEU A 186 -19.67 -31.53 -9.76
CA LEU A 186 -18.61 -32.41 -9.28
C LEU A 186 -17.73 -31.61 -8.31
N HIS A 187 -17.72 -32.01 -7.04
CA HIS A 187 -16.81 -31.48 -6.04
C HIS A 187 -15.64 -32.44 -5.89
N ASP A 188 -14.43 -31.98 -6.19
CA ASP A 188 -13.18 -32.72 -6.04
C ASP A 188 -12.45 -32.16 -4.81
N ALA A 189 -12.54 -32.87 -3.70
CA ALA A 189 -11.97 -32.42 -2.43
C ALA A 189 -10.43 -32.51 -2.41
N GLU A 190 -9.82 -33.38 -3.22
CA GLU A 190 -8.37 -33.51 -3.30
C GLU A 190 -7.75 -32.33 -4.05
N ASN A 191 -8.29 -32.01 -5.22
CA ASN A 191 -7.85 -30.88 -6.03
C ASN A 191 -8.51 -29.57 -5.63
N LYS A 192 -9.46 -29.61 -4.72
CA LYS A 192 -10.21 -28.45 -4.19
C LYS A 192 -10.86 -27.65 -5.31
N THR A 193 -11.62 -28.33 -6.17
CA THR A 193 -12.34 -27.70 -7.27
C THR A 193 -13.80 -28.11 -7.26
N VAL A 194 -14.65 -27.19 -7.75
CA VAL A 194 -16.06 -27.41 -8.00
C VAL A 194 -16.34 -27.18 -9.48
N GLU A 195 -16.81 -28.20 -10.16
CA GLU A 195 -17.13 -28.20 -11.60
C GLU A 195 -18.61 -28.35 -11.83
N TYR A 196 -19.14 -27.68 -12.83
CA TYR A 196 -20.56 -27.65 -13.15
C TYR A 196 -20.79 -27.97 -14.62
N GLU A 197 -21.82 -28.76 -14.87
CA GLU A 197 -22.32 -29.00 -16.24
C GLU A 197 -23.69 -28.36 -16.39
N ASP A 198 -23.91 -27.68 -17.52
CA ASP A 198 -25.15 -26.95 -17.83
C ASP A 198 -25.48 -25.92 -16.72
N ALA A 199 -24.53 -25.10 -16.38
CA ALA A 199 -24.64 -24.14 -15.30
C ALA A 199 -25.43 -22.89 -15.71
N ARG A 200 -26.30 -22.44 -14.82
CA ARG A 200 -27.03 -21.18 -14.95
C ARG A 200 -26.79 -20.36 -13.71
N LEU A 201 -26.21 -19.20 -13.89
CA LEU A 201 -26.12 -18.22 -12.83
C LEU A 201 -27.44 -17.50 -12.73
N GLU A 202 -28.05 -17.52 -11.55
CA GLU A 202 -29.28 -16.79 -11.26
C GLU A 202 -28.97 -15.67 -10.26
N PHE A 203 -29.54 -14.50 -10.51
CA PHE A 203 -29.47 -13.34 -9.61
C PHE A 203 -30.89 -12.94 -9.25
N ALA A 204 -31.19 -12.88 -7.95
CA ALA A 204 -32.54 -12.67 -7.41
C ALA A 204 -33.59 -13.59 -8.07
N GLY A 205 -33.20 -14.84 -8.34
CA GLY A 205 -34.09 -15.83 -8.96
C GLY A 205 -34.20 -15.78 -10.48
N VAL A 206 -33.59 -14.79 -11.12
CA VAL A 206 -33.63 -14.62 -12.59
C VAL A 206 -32.33 -15.17 -13.21
N PRO A 207 -32.37 -16.08 -14.23
CA PRO A 207 -31.17 -16.58 -14.88
C PRO A 207 -30.50 -15.46 -15.70
N VAL A 208 -29.28 -15.17 -15.42
CA VAL A 208 -28.49 -14.11 -16.06
C VAL A 208 -27.32 -14.61 -16.92
N UNK A 209 -26.85 -15.90 -16.72
CA UNK A 209 -25.87 -16.45 -17.46
C UNK A 209 -26.14 -17.89 -17.54
N TYR A 210 -25.62 -18.31 -18.66
CA TYR A 210 -25.58 -19.76 -18.92
C TYR A 210 -24.21 -20.14 -19.50
N THR A 211 -23.68 -21.23 -19.00
CA THR A 211 -22.49 -21.84 -19.59
C THR A 211 -22.64 -23.37 -19.57
N PRO A 212 -22.21 -24.06 -20.64
CA PRO A 212 -22.24 -25.52 -20.63
C PRO A 212 -21.25 -26.14 -19.65
N TYR A 213 -20.19 -25.39 -19.27
CA TYR A 213 -19.19 -25.83 -18.30
C TYR A 213 -18.67 -24.62 -17.52
N LEU A 214 -18.52 -24.79 -16.21
CA LEU A 214 -17.93 -23.79 -15.31
C LEU A 214 -17.11 -24.54 -14.26
N GLN A 215 -15.98 -23.97 -13.89
CA GLN A 215 -15.16 -24.50 -12.79
C GLN A 215 -14.67 -23.33 -11.94
N HIS A 216 -14.68 -23.50 -10.63
CA HIS A 216 -14.04 -22.57 -9.73
C HIS A 216 -13.39 -23.30 -8.56
N PRO A 217 -12.48 -22.65 -7.82
CA PRO A 217 -11.90 -23.27 -6.64
C PRO A 217 -12.95 -23.46 -5.55
N ASP A 218 -12.74 -24.51 -4.76
CA ASP A 218 -13.51 -24.71 -3.52
C ASP A 218 -13.30 -23.48 -2.61
N PRO A 219 -14.33 -23.01 -1.90
CA PRO A 219 -14.22 -21.82 -1.05
C PRO A 219 -13.14 -21.87 0.04
N THR A 220 -12.65 -23.05 0.38
CA THR A 220 -11.53 -23.17 1.34
C THR A 220 -10.18 -22.82 0.75
N VAL A 221 -10.10 -22.65 -0.57
CA VAL A 221 -8.84 -22.33 -1.26
C VAL A 221 -8.60 -20.83 -1.20
N LYS A 222 -7.51 -20.43 -0.56
CA LYS A 222 -7.13 -19.02 -0.44
C LYS A 222 -6.38 -18.48 -1.67
N ARG A 223 -5.88 -19.36 -2.55
CA ARG A 223 -5.06 -18.93 -3.70
C ARG A 223 -5.14 -19.98 -4.81
N GLN A 224 -5.78 -19.61 -5.91
CA GLN A 224 -5.88 -20.47 -7.11
C GLN A 224 -6.11 -19.60 -8.35
N SER A 225 -5.63 -20.08 -9.51
CA SER A 225 -5.83 -19.39 -10.79
C SER A 225 -7.31 -19.32 -11.16
N GLY A 226 -7.73 -18.18 -11.73
CA GLY A 226 -9.11 -17.98 -12.16
C GLY A 226 -9.41 -16.54 -12.55
N LEU A 227 -10.64 -16.37 -13.00
CA LEU A 227 -11.12 -15.03 -13.36
C LEU A 227 -11.41 -14.19 -12.10
N UNK A 228 -11.03 -12.96 -12.07
CA UNK A 228 -11.24 -12.05 -11.10
C UNK A 228 -12.50 -11.35 -11.41
N ALA A 229 -12.88 -10.44 -10.64
CA ALA A 229 -14.13 -9.72 -10.84
C ALA A 229 -14.05 -8.81 -12.06
N PRO A 230 -15.03 -8.84 -12.96
CA PRO A 230 -15.00 -7.93 -14.11
C PRO A 230 -15.38 -6.51 -13.68
N SER A 231 -14.93 -5.51 -14.46
CA SER A 231 -15.36 -4.13 -14.30
C SER A 231 -15.86 -3.57 -15.64
N PHE A 232 -16.78 -2.62 -15.51
CA PHE A 232 -17.39 -1.91 -16.63
C PHE A 232 -17.28 -0.42 -16.35
N GLY A 233 -16.90 0.35 -17.35
CA GLY A 233 -16.78 1.77 -17.14
C GLY A 233 -16.86 2.56 -18.42
N SER A 234 -16.75 3.86 -18.28
CA SER A 234 -16.66 4.78 -19.40
C SER A 234 -15.92 6.03 -18.94
N THR A 235 -15.01 6.52 -19.77
CA THR A 235 -14.36 7.82 -19.57
C THR A 235 -14.47 8.62 -20.86
N SER A 236 -14.30 9.93 -20.76
CA SER A 236 -14.25 10.78 -21.97
C SER A 236 -13.00 10.52 -22.82
N TYR A 237 -12.01 9.81 -22.27
CA TYR A 237 -10.72 9.57 -22.95
C TYR A 237 -10.71 8.32 -23.81
N VAL A 238 -11.36 7.25 -23.35
CA VAL A 238 -11.29 5.93 -24.01
C VAL A 238 -12.67 5.37 -24.38
N GLY A 239 -13.73 6.14 -24.10
CA GLY A 239 -15.10 5.68 -24.31
C GLY A 239 -15.51 4.63 -23.28
N SER A 240 -16.56 3.86 -23.59
CA SER A 240 -16.99 2.76 -22.73
C SER A 240 -16.00 1.61 -22.82
N TYR A 241 -15.76 0.93 -21.70
CA TYR A 241 -14.82 -0.17 -21.64
C TYR A 241 -15.31 -1.30 -20.76
N PHE A 242 -14.73 -2.48 -21.02
CA PHE A 242 -14.94 -3.69 -20.25
C PHE A 242 -13.58 -4.30 -19.93
N SER A 243 -13.33 -4.64 -18.67
CA SER A 243 -12.10 -5.28 -18.22
C SER A 243 -12.42 -6.63 -17.57
N GLN A 244 -11.64 -7.65 -17.90
CA GLN A 244 -11.80 -8.98 -17.31
C GLN A 244 -10.45 -9.48 -16.80
N PRO A 245 -10.12 -9.25 -15.52
CA PRO A 245 -8.86 -9.76 -14.99
C PRO A 245 -8.85 -11.30 -14.89
N TYR A 246 -7.69 -11.88 -15.14
CA TYR A 246 -7.40 -13.30 -14.92
C TYR A 246 -6.15 -13.43 -14.07
N TYR A 247 -6.32 -14.04 -12.91
CA TYR A 247 -5.22 -14.33 -11.99
C TYR A 247 -4.61 -15.69 -12.27
N TRP A 248 -3.29 -15.76 -12.39
CA TRP A 248 -2.54 -16.98 -12.62
C TRP A 248 -1.58 -17.24 -11.44
N ALA A 249 -1.94 -18.22 -10.60
CA ALA A 249 -1.05 -18.72 -9.54
C ALA A 249 -0.02 -19.65 -10.16
N ILE A 250 1.14 -19.11 -10.55
CA ILE A 250 2.18 -19.87 -11.28
C ILE A 250 2.76 -20.95 -10.36
N ASP A 251 3.16 -20.57 -9.15
CA ASP A 251 3.54 -21.51 -8.09
C ASP A 251 3.39 -20.83 -6.71
N LYS A 252 3.90 -21.46 -5.65
CA LYS A 252 3.73 -20.96 -4.27
C LYS A 252 4.34 -19.57 -4.04
N SER A 253 5.37 -19.21 -4.82
CA SER A 253 6.16 -18.01 -4.62
C SER A 253 5.91 -16.92 -5.64
N LYS A 254 5.15 -17.20 -6.71
CA LYS A 254 4.94 -16.22 -7.79
C LYS A 254 3.57 -16.34 -8.41
N ASP A 255 3.08 -15.22 -8.87
CA ASP A 255 1.79 -15.12 -9.57
C ASP A 255 1.80 -13.98 -10.58
N MET A 256 0.78 -13.98 -11.40
CA MET A 256 0.59 -12.98 -12.44
C MET A 256 -0.89 -12.72 -12.64
N THR A 257 -1.26 -11.47 -12.83
CA THR A 257 -2.63 -11.08 -13.18
C THR A 257 -2.61 -10.42 -14.55
N PHE A 258 -3.41 -10.93 -15.48
CA PHE A 258 -3.62 -10.33 -16.79
C PHE A 258 -4.96 -9.60 -16.76
N THR A 259 -4.98 -8.36 -17.19
CA THR A 259 -6.22 -7.57 -17.26
C THR A 259 -6.40 -7.05 -18.69
N PRO A 260 -6.91 -7.91 -19.59
CA PRO A 260 -7.34 -7.38 -20.88
C PRO A 260 -8.53 -6.46 -20.69
N THR A 261 -8.44 -5.28 -21.30
CA THR A 261 -9.47 -4.25 -21.32
C THR A 261 -9.75 -3.89 -22.76
N TYR A 262 -11.00 -3.91 -23.13
CA TYR A 262 -11.43 -3.44 -24.46
C TYR A 262 -12.15 -2.10 -24.28
N THR A 263 -11.66 -1.10 -24.98
CA THR A 263 -12.25 0.25 -24.99
C THR A 263 -12.84 0.53 -26.37
N LEU A 264 -13.92 1.31 -26.41
CA LEU A 264 -14.58 1.60 -27.68
C LEU A 264 -13.80 2.56 -28.57
N ASP A 265 -13.11 3.53 -27.97
CA ASP A 265 -12.46 4.59 -28.74
C ASP A 265 -10.97 4.33 -29.00
N GLU A 266 -10.28 3.62 -28.11
CA GLU A 266 -8.83 3.38 -28.18
C GLU A 266 -8.44 1.89 -28.37
N GLY A 267 -9.44 0.99 -28.49
CA GLY A 267 -9.18 -0.42 -28.79
C GLY A 267 -8.80 -1.26 -27.58
N ALA A 268 -7.88 -2.19 -27.76
CA ALA A 268 -7.54 -3.19 -26.74
C ALA A 268 -6.29 -2.80 -25.96
N LEU A 269 -6.40 -2.82 -24.63
CA LEU A 269 -5.31 -2.63 -23.70
C LEU A 269 -5.08 -3.94 -22.95
N LEU A 270 -3.82 -4.33 -22.77
CA LEU A 270 -3.47 -5.44 -21.87
C LEU A 270 -2.61 -4.90 -20.73
N ALA A 271 -3.13 -4.92 -19.52
CA ALA A 271 -2.35 -4.67 -18.32
C ALA A 271 -1.95 -6.00 -17.69
N THR A 272 -0.77 -6.04 -17.08
CA THR A 272 -0.21 -7.25 -16.47
C THR A 272 0.47 -6.86 -15.16
N GLU A 273 0.16 -7.58 -14.11
CA GLU A 273 0.84 -7.47 -12.81
C GLU A 273 1.55 -8.79 -12.53
N TYR A 274 2.83 -8.73 -12.16
CA TYR A 274 3.64 -9.89 -11.80
C TYR A 274 4.20 -9.71 -10.40
N ARG A 275 4.09 -10.74 -9.56
CA ARG A 275 4.64 -10.71 -8.20
C ARG A 275 5.43 -11.99 -7.94
N GLN A 276 6.58 -11.84 -7.31
CA GLN A 276 7.41 -12.98 -6.92
C GLN A 276 8.08 -12.74 -5.58
N ARG A 277 8.03 -13.75 -4.71
CA ARG A 277 8.83 -13.79 -3.49
C ARG A 277 10.00 -14.74 -3.68
N PHE A 278 11.16 -14.25 -3.26
CA PHE A 278 12.42 -14.99 -3.24
C PHE A 278 12.81 -15.27 -1.79
N ASP A 279 13.78 -16.14 -1.57
CA ASP A 279 14.29 -16.36 -0.21
C ASP A 279 14.89 -15.08 0.39
N ALA A 280 15.45 -14.21 -0.44
CA ALA A 280 16.12 -12.99 -0.01
C ALA A 280 15.35 -11.70 -0.34
N GLY A 281 14.10 -11.79 -0.85
CA GLY A 281 13.41 -10.56 -1.20
C GLY A 281 12.15 -10.76 -2.00
N GLU A 282 11.69 -9.66 -2.61
CA GLU A 282 10.45 -9.67 -3.39
C GLU A 282 10.54 -8.75 -4.61
N LEU A 283 9.76 -9.08 -5.62
CA LEU A 283 9.62 -8.34 -6.87
C LEU A 283 8.14 -8.18 -7.17
N GLU A 284 7.74 -6.96 -7.49
CA GLU A 284 6.41 -6.66 -8.02
C GLU A 284 6.60 -5.82 -9.28
N ALA A 285 5.84 -6.10 -10.32
CA ALA A 285 5.92 -5.36 -11.57
C ALA A 285 4.54 -5.25 -12.21
N ILE A 286 4.15 -4.05 -12.56
CA ILE A 286 2.92 -3.74 -13.28
C ILE A 286 3.35 -3.13 -14.61
N GLY A 287 2.69 -3.55 -15.69
CA GLY A 287 2.93 -2.96 -16.99
C GLY A 287 1.72 -3.07 -17.87
N SER A 288 1.65 -2.22 -18.86
CA SER A 288 0.56 -2.29 -19.83
C SER A 288 1.04 -1.97 -21.23
N VAL A 289 0.28 -2.43 -22.21
CA VAL A 289 0.55 -2.18 -23.62
C VAL A 289 -0.78 -2.06 -24.37
N THR A 290 -0.83 -1.12 -25.30
CA THR A 290 -1.95 -0.92 -26.19
C THR A 290 -1.44 -0.43 -27.53
N GLN A 291 -2.25 -0.58 -28.59
CA GLN A 291 -2.08 0.14 -29.83
C GLN A 291 -3.23 1.15 -29.88
N ASP A 292 -2.90 2.43 -29.87
CA ASP A 292 -3.89 3.49 -29.76
C ASP A 292 -4.65 3.72 -31.09
N SER A 293 -5.58 4.64 -31.09
CA SER A 293 -6.41 4.96 -32.27
C SER A 293 -5.60 5.48 -33.45
N ASN A 294 -4.35 5.90 -33.25
CA ASN A 294 -3.45 6.36 -34.33
C ASN A 294 -2.51 5.24 -34.81
N ASP A 295 -2.70 4.01 -34.37
CA ASP A 295 -1.87 2.83 -34.64
C ASP A 295 -0.47 2.90 -34.00
N ASP A 296 -0.24 3.80 -33.01
CA ASP A 296 1.02 3.88 -32.28
C ASP A 296 1.00 2.95 -31.06
N TRP A 297 2.15 2.29 -30.81
CA TRP A 297 2.28 1.44 -29.63
C TRP A 297 2.60 2.28 -28.39
N GLN A 298 1.76 2.16 -27.39
CA GLN A 298 1.87 2.87 -26.12
C GLN A 298 1.93 1.88 -24.95
N GLY A 299 2.47 2.33 -23.83
CA GLY A 299 2.54 1.47 -22.65
C GLY A 299 3.24 2.11 -21.48
N HIS A 300 3.23 1.39 -20.37
CA HIS A 300 3.99 1.81 -19.18
C HIS A 300 4.54 0.59 -18.44
N ILE A 301 5.50 0.87 -17.57
CA ILE A 301 6.02 -0.09 -16.58
C ILE A 301 6.17 0.63 -15.24
N ASP A 302 5.79 -0.08 -14.18
CA ASP A 302 5.98 0.29 -12.79
C ASP A 302 6.40 -0.98 -12.05
N ALA A 303 7.67 -1.03 -11.62
CA ALA A 303 8.21 -2.24 -11.03
C ALA A 303 9.08 -1.91 -9.83
N GLU A 304 8.96 -2.69 -8.77
CA GLU A 304 9.82 -2.56 -7.60
C GLU A 304 10.41 -3.89 -7.17
N GLY A 305 11.66 -3.83 -6.72
CA GLY A 305 12.34 -4.98 -6.16
C GLY A 305 13.05 -4.62 -4.86
N ARG A 306 12.97 -5.50 -3.88
CA ARG A 306 13.61 -5.29 -2.56
C ARG A 306 14.27 -6.59 -2.13
N PHE A 307 15.60 -6.55 -1.91
CA PHE A 307 16.38 -7.76 -1.70
C PHE A 307 17.40 -7.57 -0.57
N ASP A 308 17.47 -8.51 0.33
CA ASP A 308 18.49 -8.58 1.38
C ASP A 308 19.75 -9.27 0.83
N ILE A 309 20.90 -8.66 1.04
CA ILE A 309 22.20 -9.26 0.74
C ILE A 309 22.68 -10.04 1.98
N ASP A 310 22.61 -9.39 3.14
CA ASP A 310 22.98 -9.96 4.42
C ASP A 310 22.27 -9.13 5.53
N PRO A 311 22.49 -9.41 6.84
CA PRO A 311 21.81 -8.63 7.89
C PRO A 311 22.15 -7.13 7.94
N THR A 312 23.19 -6.70 7.24
CA THR A 312 23.63 -5.29 7.17
C THR A 312 23.15 -4.61 5.88
N TRP A 313 23.23 -5.31 4.74
CA TRP A 313 23.08 -4.72 3.42
C TRP A 313 21.86 -5.23 2.70
N ARG A 314 21.18 -4.33 2.02
CA ARG A 314 20.10 -4.65 1.07
C ARG A 314 20.24 -3.80 -0.19
N TRP A 315 19.60 -4.24 -1.26
CA TRP A 315 19.51 -3.48 -2.50
C TRP A 315 18.09 -3.52 -3.02
N GLY A 316 17.77 -2.57 -3.88
CA GLY A 316 16.46 -2.54 -4.48
C GLY A 316 16.42 -1.61 -5.66
N PHE A 317 15.29 -1.63 -6.33
CA PHE A 317 15.04 -0.72 -7.43
C PHE A 317 13.55 -0.37 -7.50
N ASP A 318 13.30 0.79 -8.08
CA ASP A 318 12.00 1.22 -8.57
C ASP A 318 12.20 1.60 -10.03
N ALA A 319 11.32 1.14 -10.91
CA ALA A 319 11.43 1.42 -12.35
C ALA A 319 10.05 1.87 -12.84
N GLU A 320 9.92 3.16 -13.05
CA GLU A 320 8.68 3.78 -13.49
C GLU A 320 8.91 4.48 -14.81
N GLN A 321 8.14 4.12 -15.85
CA GLN A 321 8.20 4.78 -17.16
C GLN A 321 6.86 4.68 -17.88
N ALA A 322 6.56 5.70 -18.65
CA ALA A 322 5.40 5.71 -19.54
C ALA A 322 5.83 6.18 -20.94
N SER A 323 5.14 5.71 -21.97
CA SER A 323 5.44 6.08 -23.36
C SER A 323 5.15 7.55 -23.64
N GLU A 324 4.11 8.10 -23.02
CA GLU A 324 3.70 9.50 -23.15
C GLU A 324 3.32 10.08 -21.79
N LYS A 325 3.34 11.41 -21.70
CA LYS A 325 3.04 12.14 -20.46
C LYS A 325 1.63 11.87 -19.94
N THR A 326 0.65 11.72 -20.84
CA THR A 326 -0.75 11.56 -20.47
C THR A 326 -1.23 10.11 -20.50
N TYR A 327 -0.35 9.16 -20.84
CA TYR A 327 -0.73 7.74 -20.98
C TYR A 327 -1.40 7.20 -19.70
N LEU A 328 -0.78 7.42 -18.55
CA LEU A 328 -1.30 6.89 -17.29
C LEU A 328 -2.69 7.44 -16.97
N SER A 329 -2.86 8.76 -17.10
CA SER A 329 -4.16 9.41 -16.85
C SER A 329 -5.21 8.97 -17.85
N ARG A 330 -4.83 8.82 -19.13
CA ARG A 330 -5.75 8.42 -20.22
C ARG A 330 -6.37 7.04 -19.95
N TYR A 331 -5.54 6.11 -19.48
CA TYR A 331 -5.97 4.72 -19.27
C TYR A 331 -6.31 4.39 -17.81
N GLY A 332 -6.34 5.40 -16.92
CA GLY A 332 -6.80 5.24 -15.54
C GLY A 332 -5.79 4.62 -14.59
N PHE A 333 -4.49 4.70 -14.90
CA PHE A 333 -3.43 4.31 -13.97
C PHE A 333 -3.07 5.47 -13.05
N ASP A 334 -2.42 5.17 -11.92
CA ASP A 334 -1.92 6.21 -11.04
C ASP A 334 -0.91 7.09 -11.79
N SER A 335 -1.12 8.40 -11.78
CA SER A 335 -0.35 9.33 -12.60
C SER A 335 0.21 10.47 -11.74
N PRO A 336 1.38 10.26 -11.11
CA PRO A 336 2.03 11.35 -10.38
C PRO A 336 2.61 12.39 -11.35
N SER A 337 3.03 13.54 -10.83
CA SER A 337 3.61 14.59 -11.69
C SER A 337 4.98 14.19 -12.26
N VAL A 338 5.71 13.29 -11.59
CA VAL A 338 7.04 12.81 -12.02
C VAL A 338 7.13 11.32 -11.73
N LEU A 339 7.54 10.53 -12.73
CA LEU A 339 7.89 9.13 -12.56
C LEU A 339 9.36 9.06 -12.12
N THR A 340 9.67 8.32 -11.07
CA THR A 340 10.99 8.26 -10.47
C THR A 340 11.55 6.84 -10.49
N SER A 341 12.49 6.58 -11.38
CA SER A 341 13.21 5.31 -11.38
C SER A 341 14.46 5.45 -10.50
N ASN A 342 14.67 4.48 -9.63
CA ASN A 342 15.76 4.48 -8.66
C ASN A 342 16.37 3.10 -8.56
N LEU A 343 17.71 3.02 -8.51
CA LEU A 343 18.42 1.78 -8.19
C LEU A 343 19.33 2.10 -7.00
N PHE A 344 19.26 1.29 -5.95
CA PHE A 344 19.98 1.59 -4.72
C PHE A 344 20.53 0.36 -4.03
N THR A 345 21.59 0.59 -3.23
CA THR A 345 22.02 -0.32 -2.19
C THR A 345 22.21 0.47 -0.91
N GLU A 346 21.84 -0.10 0.21
CA GLU A 346 21.96 0.56 1.51
C GLU A 346 22.37 -0.42 2.60
N GLY A 347 23.05 0.11 3.61
CA GLY A 347 23.54 -0.69 4.72
C GLY A 347 23.34 0.00 6.04
N PHE A 348 22.95 -0.80 7.04
CA PHE A 348 22.73 -0.36 8.43
C PHE A 348 23.68 -1.13 9.31
N ARG A 349 24.57 -0.41 10.04
CA ARG A 349 25.53 -1.05 10.92
C ARG A 349 25.68 -0.24 12.22
N GLY A 350 25.07 -0.72 13.28
CA GLY A 350 25.04 0.02 14.55
C GLY A 350 24.34 1.36 14.34
N ALA A 351 25.04 2.46 14.62
CA ALA A 351 24.54 3.81 14.44
C ALA A 351 25.03 4.45 13.13
N SER A 352 25.40 3.63 12.14
CA SER A 352 25.81 4.15 10.83
C SER A 352 24.87 3.66 9.73
N TYR A 353 24.74 4.48 8.70
CA TYR A 353 23.91 4.24 7.51
C TYR A 353 24.70 4.63 6.28
N THR A 354 24.66 3.79 5.28
CA THR A 354 25.27 4.06 3.96
C THR A 354 24.24 3.80 2.89
N ARG A 355 24.18 4.68 1.88
CA ARG A 355 23.33 4.46 0.71
C ARG A 355 24.08 4.90 -0.54
N VAL A 356 23.97 4.11 -1.58
CA VAL A 356 24.45 4.47 -2.92
C VAL A 356 23.27 4.24 -3.85
N ASP A 357 22.89 5.26 -4.60
CA ASP A 357 21.77 5.15 -5.52
C ASP A 357 21.98 5.93 -6.80
N GLY A 358 21.06 5.72 -7.73
CA GLY A 358 20.97 6.48 -8.96
C GLY A 358 19.51 6.70 -9.30
N TYR A 359 19.22 7.83 -9.93
CA TYR A 359 17.88 8.26 -10.27
C TYR A 359 17.76 8.61 -11.75
N TYR A 360 16.64 8.24 -12.31
CA TYR A 360 16.17 8.70 -13.60
C TYR A 360 14.74 9.21 -13.42
N PHE A 361 14.48 10.41 -13.95
CA PHE A 361 13.16 11.07 -13.79
C PHE A 361 12.50 11.23 -15.14
N GLN A 362 11.16 11.06 -15.14
CA GLN A 362 10.35 11.41 -16.30
C GLN A 362 9.21 12.32 -15.82
N GLY A 363 9.27 13.60 -16.18
CA GLY A 363 8.20 14.54 -15.87
C GLY A 363 6.95 14.27 -16.72
N LEU A 364 5.79 14.37 -16.13
CA LEU A 364 4.52 14.12 -16.80
C LEU A 364 3.68 15.38 -17.03
N LYS A 365 4.09 16.53 -16.50
CA LYS A 365 3.40 17.81 -16.77
C LYS A 365 3.69 18.29 -18.18
N SER A 366 2.74 19.02 -18.77
CA SER A 366 2.87 19.54 -20.15
C SER A 366 4.15 20.34 -20.38
N GLY A 367 4.59 21.12 -19.37
CA GLY A 367 5.80 21.95 -19.45
C GLY A 367 7.12 21.21 -19.23
N ASP A 368 7.10 19.98 -18.78
CA ASP A 368 8.34 19.24 -18.47
C ASP A 368 9.11 18.95 -19.78
N ASP A 369 10.43 19.10 -19.71
CA ASP A 369 11.30 18.84 -20.85
C ASP A 369 12.35 17.79 -20.45
N ARG A 370 12.46 16.78 -21.29
CA ARG A 370 13.39 15.68 -21.09
C ARG A 370 14.85 16.13 -21.11
N ASP A 371 15.17 17.08 -22.00
CA ASP A 371 16.55 17.53 -22.20
C ASP A 371 17.06 18.30 -20.99
N THR A 372 16.17 19.00 -20.27
CA THR A 372 16.53 19.73 -19.06
C THR A 372 16.42 18.88 -17.79
N THR A 373 15.80 17.68 -17.87
CA THR A 373 15.61 16.79 -16.72
C THR A 373 16.92 16.07 -16.38
N PRO A 374 17.42 16.15 -15.14
CA PRO A 374 18.71 15.55 -14.81
C PRO A 374 18.65 14.03 -14.61
N ILE A 375 19.79 13.39 -14.87
CA ILE A 375 20.07 12.03 -14.44
C ILE A 375 21.07 12.13 -13.28
N VAL A 376 20.79 11.44 -12.19
CA VAL A 376 21.66 11.42 -11.01
C VAL A 376 22.29 10.04 -10.91
N LEU A 377 23.64 9.98 -11.10
CA LEU A 377 24.36 8.71 -11.08
C LEU A 377 25.87 8.91 -10.92
N PRO A 378 26.48 8.49 -9.81
CA PRO A 378 25.85 8.02 -8.59
C PRO A 378 25.48 9.15 -7.61
N HIS A 379 24.64 8.83 -6.64
CA HIS A 379 24.48 9.59 -5.41
C HIS A 379 24.92 8.69 -4.26
N MET A 380 25.80 9.17 -3.42
CA MET A 380 26.40 8.40 -2.31
C MET A 380 26.17 9.14 -1.01
N GLN A 381 25.65 8.45 0.00
CA GLN A 381 25.41 9.05 1.32
C GLN A 381 25.96 8.13 2.41
N PHE A 382 26.61 8.75 3.38
CA PHE A 382 27.04 8.07 4.60
C PHE A 382 26.69 8.93 5.81
N HIS A 383 26.08 8.34 6.80
CA HIS A 383 25.89 8.94 8.12
C HIS A 383 26.41 8.00 9.18
N GLY A 384 27.22 8.53 10.11
CA GLY A 384 27.67 7.76 11.24
C GLY A 384 27.70 8.61 12.49
N GLN A 385 27.47 7.99 13.63
CA GLN A 385 27.60 8.68 14.91
C GLN A 385 28.26 7.79 15.97
N THR A 386 28.95 8.45 16.88
CA THR A 386 29.60 7.76 18.00
C THR A 386 28.58 7.37 19.06
N ALA A 387 28.91 6.40 19.90
CA ALA A 387 28.21 6.20 21.15
C ALA A 387 28.32 7.49 22.01
N PRO A 388 27.34 7.76 22.87
CA PRO A 388 27.42 8.92 23.75
C PRO A 388 28.71 8.90 24.60
N ALA A 389 29.46 9.99 24.53
CA ALA A 389 30.70 10.18 25.27
C ALA A 389 30.43 10.93 26.57
N LYS A 390 31.44 11.55 27.14
CA LYS A 390 31.34 12.28 28.38
C LYS A 390 30.24 13.34 28.33
N TYR A 391 29.40 13.41 29.34
CA TYR A 391 28.21 14.30 29.45
C TYR A 391 27.15 14.03 28.38
N GLY A 392 27.17 12.86 27.73
CA GLY A 392 26.20 12.51 26.71
C GLY A 392 26.47 13.11 25.33
N SER A 393 27.68 13.65 25.11
CA SER A 393 27.98 14.26 23.81
C SER A 393 28.10 13.21 22.71
N ILE A 394 27.70 13.58 21.50
CA ILE A 394 27.69 12.72 20.31
C ILE A 394 28.47 13.44 19.21
N THR A 395 29.31 12.69 18.49
CA THR A 395 29.98 13.18 17.28
C THR A 395 29.36 12.49 16.06
N THR A 396 29.07 13.26 15.01
CA THR A 396 28.50 12.74 13.76
C THR A 396 29.46 13.00 12.60
N LEU A 397 29.37 12.14 11.60
CA LEU A 397 30.01 12.33 10.30
C LEU A 397 28.97 12.06 9.21
N ASP A 398 28.74 13.05 8.37
CA ASP A 398 27.91 12.93 7.18
C ASP A 398 28.78 13.14 5.96
N VAL A 399 28.66 12.26 4.97
CA VAL A 399 29.36 12.38 3.69
C VAL A 399 28.33 12.21 2.58
N ASP A 400 28.40 13.08 1.57
CA ASP A 400 27.51 13.06 0.42
C ASP A 400 28.34 13.23 -0.86
N GLY A 401 28.04 12.45 -1.87
CA GLY A 401 28.62 12.57 -3.19
C GLY A 401 27.54 12.47 -4.25
N LEU A 402 27.53 13.40 -5.19
CA LEU A 402 26.47 13.47 -6.20
C LEU A 402 27.10 13.74 -7.56
N SER A 403 26.64 13.02 -8.58
CA SER A 403 26.93 13.33 -9.98
C SER A 403 25.60 13.49 -10.70
N LEU A 404 25.32 14.67 -11.20
CA LEU A 404 24.09 15.07 -11.85
C LEU A 404 24.44 15.63 -13.23
N THR A 405 23.82 15.07 -14.28
CA THR A 405 24.04 15.49 -15.66
C THR A 405 22.73 15.57 -16.44
N ARG A 406 22.68 16.47 -17.44
CA ARG A 406 21.53 16.65 -18.34
C ARG A 406 21.99 17.02 -19.75
N GLU A 407 21.07 16.99 -20.72
CA GLU A 407 21.42 17.37 -22.10
C GLU A 407 21.47 18.89 -22.28
N ASP A 408 20.58 19.63 -21.60
CA ASP A 408 20.52 21.10 -21.69
C ASP A 408 20.40 21.68 -20.28
N GLY A 409 21.43 22.47 -19.87
CA GLY A 409 21.50 23.09 -18.56
C GLY A 409 22.73 22.65 -17.76
N ALA A 410 22.76 23.03 -16.50
CA ALA A 410 23.95 22.83 -15.66
C ALA A 410 24.20 21.37 -15.29
N ASP A 411 25.43 20.90 -15.44
CA ASP A 411 25.89 19.65 -14.82
C ASP A 411 26.56 19.96 -13.48
N SER A 412 26.46 19.04 -12.52
CA SER A 412 27.07 19.23 -11.20
C SER A 412 27.63 17.93 -10.64
N HIS A 413 28.88 17.95 -10.24
CA HIS A 413 29.51 16.86 -9.50
C HIS A 413 29.91 17.42 -8.13
N ARG A 414 29.30 16.91 -7.07
CA ARG A 414 29.44 17.43 -5.71
C ARG A 414 30.07 16.39 -4.81
N ALA A 415 30.93 16.83 -3.91
CA ALA A 415 31.41 16.06 -2.77
C ALA A 415 31.29 16.93 -1.52
N SER A 416 30.60 16.42 -0.49
CA SER A 416 30.35 17.14 0.76
C SER A 416 30.71 16.27 1.95
N ALA A 417 31.33 16.86 2.97
CA ALA A 417 31.59 16.17 4.23
C ALA A 417 31.31 17.11 5.39
N LYS A 418 30.55 16.64 6.39
CA LYS A 418 30.21 17.42 7.57
C LYS A 418 30.58 16.62 8.82
N VAL A 419 31.34 17.23 9.71
CA VAL A 419 31.60 16.70 11.03
C VAL A 419 30.80 17.54 12.03
N GLY A 420 30.00 16.89 12.85
CA GLY A 420 29.18 17.53 13.86
C GLY A 420 29.49 17.02 15.26
N TRP A 421 29.23 17.87 16.25
CA TRP A 421 29.35 17.52 17.66
C TRP A 421 28.17 18.16 18.39
N GLU A 422 27.50 17.38 19.21
CA GLU A 422 26.32 17.83 19.98
C GLU A 422 26.53 17.51 21.45
N LEU A 423 26.14 18.43 22.32
CA LEU A 423 26.18 18.25 23.76
C LEU A 423 24.82 18.60 24.34
N PRO A 424 24.01 17.60 24.71
CA PRO A 424 22.77 17.86 25.44
C PRO A 424 23.04 18.13 26.91
N HIS A 425 22.23 18.98 27.52
CA HIS A 425 22.33 19.28 28.95
C HIS A 425 20.95 19.55 29.52
N VAL A 426 20.67 19.00 30.67
CA VAL A 426 19.44 19.30 31.43
C VAL A 426 19.85 20.08 32.66
N GLY A 427 19.38 21.31 32.76
CA GLY A 427 19.68 22.20 33.87
C GLY A 427 18.91 21.83 35.13
N THR A 428 19.31 22.42 36.23
CA THR A 428 18.72 22.14 37.58
C THR A 428 17.29 22.61 37.69
N LEU A 429 16.86 23.55 36.83
CA LEU A 429 15.47 24.04 36.78
C LEU A 429 14.58 23.22 35.84
N GLY A 430 15.13 22.19 35.17
CA GLY A 430 14.41 21.39 34.20
C GLY A 430 14.49 21.90 32.77
N ASP A 431 15.25 22.95 32.55
CA ASP A 431 15.52 23.44 31.19
C ASP A 431 16.40 22.45 30.43
N VAL A 432 16.14 22.33 29.13
CA VAL A 432 16.89 21.45 28.23
C VAL A 432 17.63 22.33 27.24
N THR A 433 18.94 22.17 27.21
CA THR A 433 19.82 22.90 26.31
C THR A 433 20.59 21.91 25.45
N LYS A 434 20.78 22.22 24.17
CA LYS A 434 21.65 21.43 23.29
C LYS A 434 22.58 22.39 22.56
N LEU A 435 23.87 22.20 22.75
CA LEU A 435 24.89 22.93 22.00
C LEU A 435 25.32 22.06 20.81
N SER A 436 25.31 22.65 19.62
CA SER A 436 25.67 21.97 18.37
C SER A 436 26.79 22.77 17.67
N LEU A 437 27.87 22.08 17.32
CA LEU A 437 28.95 22.64 16.54
C LEU A 437 29.19 21.74 15.33
N SER A 438 29.37 22.33 14.14
CA SER A 438 29.70 21.51 12.98
C SER A 438 30.55 22.31 11.99
N VAL A 439 31.24 21.56 11.14
CA VAL A 439 31.94 22.13 9.97
C VAL A 439 31.58 21.25 8.78
N ARG A 440 31.07 21.86 7.71
CA ARG A 440 30.80 21.20 6.43
C ARG A 440 31.70 21.79 5.36
N GLY A 441 32.32 20.95 4.56
CA GLY A 441 33.06 21.35 3.39
C GLY A 441 32.39 20.78 2.15
N ASP A 442 32.11 21.64 1.17
CA ASP A 442 31.52 21.27 -0.11
C ASP A 442 32.47 21.60 -1.24
N SER A 443 32.59 20.70 -2.20
CA SER A 443 33.46 20.82 -3.39
C SER A 443 32.59 20.48 -4.60
N TYR A 444 32.65 21.35 -5.61
CA TYR A 444 31.82 21.22 -6.82
C TYR A 444 32.72 21.33 -8.06
N MET A 445 32.45 20.48 -9.04
CA MET A 445 32.89 20.67 -10.41
C MET A 445 31.64 20.79 -11.26
N VAL A 446 31.46 21.92 -11.92
CA VAL A 446 30.23 22.28 -12.61
C VAL A 446 30.48 22.71 -14.05
N SER A 447 29.48 22.60 -14.90
CA SER A 447 29.48 23.19 -16.23
C SER A 447 28.13 23.87 -16.49
N ASP A 448 28.20 24.93 -17.27
CA ASP A 448 27.05 25.66 -17.83
C ASP A 448 26.07 26.17 -16.75
N VAL A 449 26.64 26.63 -15.62
CA VAL A 449 25.83 27.22 -14.54
C VAL A 449 25.48 28.66 -14.92
N GLU A 450 24.20 28.94 -15.07
CA GLU A 450 23.72 30.31 -15.34
C GLU A 450 24.01 31.24 -14.16
N ARG A 451 24.45 32.46 -14.44
CA ARG A 451 24.70 33.50 -13.44
C ARG A 451 24.08 34.83 -13.86
N ASP A 452 23.55 35.54 -12.89
CA ASP A 452 22.90 36.82 -13.14
C ASP A 452 23.85 37.84 -13.76
N ASN A 453 23.55 38.29 -14.98
CA ASN A 453 24.30 39.35 -15.69
C ASN A 453 25.77 39.01 -15.93
N LYS A 454 26.13 37.73 -15.98
CA LYS A 454 27.51 37.24 -16.27
C LYS A 454 27.42 36.07 -17.25
N ASP A 455 28.57 35.73 -17.85
CA ASP A 455 28.66 34.52 -18.67
C ASP A 455 28.48 33.26 -17.78
N ASP A 456 27.97 32.20 -18.37
CA ASP A 456 27.79 30.92 -17.69
C ASP A 456 29.11 30.40 -17.13
N TYR A 457 29.07 29.75 -15.99
CA TYR A 457 30.26 29.30 -15.29
C TYR A 457 30.47 27.80 -15.52
N SER A 458 31.72 27.48 -15.91
CA SER A 458 32.16 26.08 -15.95
C SER A 458 33.51 25.99 -15.26
N GLY A 459 33.63 25.16 -14.22
CA GLY A 459 34.86 25.09 -13.45
C GLY A 459 34.68 24.44 -12.09
N TYR A 460 35.63 24.73 -11.23
CA TYR A 460 35.68 24.18 -9.87
C TYR A 460 35.33 25.30 -8.87
N THR A 461 34.45 24.98 -7.94
CA THR A 461 34.08 25.89 -6.85
C THR A 461 33.89 25.11 -5.56
N GLY A 462 33.85 25.79 -4.43
CA GLY A 462 33.66 25.12 -3.15
C GLY A 462 33.51 26.11 -2.01
N ARG A 463 33.17 25.57 -0.86
CA ARG A 463 32.93 26.38 0.33
C ARG A 463 33.19 25.57 1.61
N VAL A 464 33.41 26.30 2.72
CA VAL A 464 33.50 25.70 4.06
C VAL A 464 32.52 26.43 4.95
N LEU A 465 31.68 25.70 5.63
CA LEU A 465 30.56 26.22 6.38
C LEU A 465 30.64 25.76 7.86
N PRO A 466 31.34 26.53 8.71
CA PRO A 466 31.23 26.27 10.15
C PRO A 466 29.84 26.72 10.65
N LEU A 467 29.29 25.99 11.60
CA LEU A 467 28.03 26.30 12.24
C LEU A 467 28.17 26.11 13.75
N ALA A 468 27.68 27.09 14.52
CA ALA A 468 27.52 26.97 15.96
C ALA A 468 26.07 27.29 16.28
N ALA A 469 25.41 26.40 17.05
CA ALA A 469 24.00 26.58 17.38
C ALA A 469 23.73 26.16 18.82
N ILE A 470 22.75 26.81 19.42
CA ILE A 470 22.25 26.45 20.73
C ILE A 470 20.73 26.40 20.67
N ASP A 471 20.16 25.29 21.15
CA ASP A 471 18.74 25.10 21.32
C ASP A 471 18.44 25.12 22.81
N TRP A 472 17.36 25.77 23.21
CA TRP A 472 16.92 25.86 24.58
C TRP A 472 15.41 25.71 24.66
N ARG A 473 14.95 24.91 25.62
CA ARG A 473 13.54 24.79 25.92
C ARG A 473 13.34 24.58 27.42
N MET A 474 12.22 25.09 27.94
CA MET A 474 11.92 24.95 29.38
C MET A 474 10.46 24.57 29.56
N PRO A 475 10.14 23.28 29.76
CA PRO A 475 8.76 22.87 29.93
C PRO A 475 8.27 23.15 31.36
N PHE A 476 7.14 23.88 31.46
CA PHE A 476 6.42 24.11 32.71
C PHE A 476 5.18 23.20 32.67
N VAL A 477 5.03 22.35 33.67
CA VAL A 477 3.94 21.40 33.76
C VAL A 477 3.02 21.80 34.89
N SER A 478 1.72 21.81 34.63
CA SER A 478 0.69 22.03 35.64
C SER A 478 -0.32 20.89 35.59
N ASP A 479 -0.52 20.24 36.72
CA ASP A 479 -1.51 19.18 36.87
C ASP A 479 -2.77 19.78 37.51
N GLN A 480 -3.90 19.71 36.82
CA GLN A 480 -5.19 20.24 37.31
C GLN A 480 -6.20 19.07 37.34
N GLY A 481 -6.00 18.18 38.31
CA GLY A 481 -6.83 16.99 38.46
C GLY A 481 -6.61 16.02 37.32
N ALA A 482 -7.60 15.86 36.48
CA ALA A 482 -7.53 14.90 35.36
C ALA A 482 -6.86 15.49 34.11
N TYR A 483 -6.50 16.76 34.12
CA TYR A 483 -5.89 17.43 32.97
C TYR A 483 -4.43 17.79 33.26
N HIS A 484 -3.59 17.63 32.24
CA HIS A 484 -2.17 18.00 32.31
C HIS A 484 -1.94 19.12 31.29
N GLN A 485 -1.39 20.22 31.73
CA GLN A 485 -1.05 21.36 30.88
C GLN A 485 0.46 21.53 30.84
N VAL A 486 1.01 21.73 29.64
CA VAL A 486 2.44 21.97 29.45
C VAL A 486 2.61 23.24 28.66
N ILE A 487 3.42 24.16 29.16
CA ILE A 487 3.80 25.40 28.44
C ILE A 487 5.33 25.36 28.30
N THR A 488 5.82 25.41 27.07
CA THR A 488 7.25 25.30 26.80
C THR A 488 7.72 26.50 25.96
N PRO A 489 8.31 27.53 26.55
CA PRO A 489 9.07 28.49 25.75
C PRO A 489 10.26 27.76 25.11
N VAL A 490 10.52 28.10 23.85
CA VAL A 490 11.55 27.48 23.00
C VAL A 490 12.35 28.61 22.33
N ALA A 491 13.66 28.45 22.29
CA ALA A 491 14.54 29.38 21.60
C ALA A 491 15.68 28.61 20.92
N MET A 492 16.12 29.10 19.81
CA MET A 492 17.27 28.60 19.06
C MET A 492 18.10 29.80 18.60
N ALA A 493 19.40 29.71 18.68
CA ALA A 493 20.29 30.68 18.05
C ALA A 493 21.36 29.92 17.26
N ALA A 494 21.63 30.37 16.05
CA ALA A 494 22.63 29.74 15.19
C ALA A 494 23.45 30.79 14.47
N TRP A 495 24.69 30.45 14.20
CA TRP A 495 25.61 31.33 13.49
C TRP A 495 26.46 30.53 12.52
N SER A 496 26.59 31.04 11.31
CA SER A 496 27.58 30.64 10.32
C SER A 496 28.03 31.88 9.53
N PRO A 497 29.21 31.86 8.92
CA PRO A 497 29.68 33.04 8.17
C PRO A 497 28.74 33.40 7.02
N ASN A 498 28.63 34.68 6.72
CA ASN A 498 27.88 35.17 5.55
C ASN A 498 28.62 34.79 4.24
N GLY A 499 27.89 34.73 3.15
CA GLY A 499 28.43 34.45 1.82
C GLY A 499 28.61 32.97 1.52
N GLY A 500 27.82 32.12 2.18
CA GLY A 500 27.92 30.69 2.01
C GLY A 500 27.35 30.13 0.70
N ASN A 501 26.78 30.99 -0.17
CA ASN A 501 26.09 30.54 -1.39
C ASN A 501 26.63 31.27 -2.63
N PRO A 502 27.86 30.96 -3.09
CA PRO A 502 28.40 31.59 -4.30
C PRO A 502 27.58 31.23 -5.54
N GLU A 503 27.47 32.17 -6.49
CA GLU A 503 26.67 32.02 -7.72
C GLU A 503 27.11 30.84 -8.60
N GLU A 504 28.33 30.37 -8.43
CA GLU A 504 28.91 29.26 -9.17
C GLU A 504 28.36 27.90 -8.74
N ILE A 505 27.60 27.83 -7.62
CA ILE A 505 26.99 26.58 -7.15
C ILE A 505 25.54 26.54 -7.62
N PRO A 506 25.16 25.59 -8.50
CA PRO A 506 23.77 25.48 -8.93
C PRO A 506 22.88 25.01 -7.77
N ASN A 507 21.60 25.31 -7.84
CA ASN A 507 20.65 24.87 -6.83
C ASN A 507 19.76 23.78 -7.40
N GLU A 508 20.09 22.53 -7.10
CA GLU A 508 19.34 21.36 -7.59
C GLU A 508 18.47 20.71 -6.52
N ASP A 509 18.86 20.84 -5.25
CA ASP A 509 18.21 20.11 -4.17
C ASP A 509 17.61 21.01 -3.07
N SER A 510 17.65 22.33 -3.25
CA SER A 510 17.17 23.30 -2.26
C SER A 510 16.27 24.37 -2.89
N GLN A 511 15.53 23.99 -3.94
CA GLN A 511 14.70 24.94 -4.70
C GLN A 511 13.40 25.29 -3.99
N SER A 512 12.74 24.30 -3.39
CA SER A 512 11.45 24.50 -2.74
C SER A 512 11.66 24.85 -1.27
N PHE A 513 11.20 26.03 -0.90
CA PHE A 513 11.33 26.50 0.47
C PHE A 513 10.10 27.32 0.88
N GLU A 514 9.59 27.05 2.07
CA GLU A 514 8.60 27.89 2.74
C GLU A 514 8.87 27.84 4.25
N LEU A 515 8.84 29.01 4.88
CA LEU A 515 8.91 29.10 6.35
C LEU A 515 7.61 28.57 6.96
N ASP A 516 7.71 27.63 7.89
CA ASP A 516 6.54 27.07 8.57
C ASP A 516 6.86 26.70 10.04
N ASP A 517 5.85 26.13 10.71
CA ASP A 517 5.99 25.69 12.09
C ASP A 517 6.95 24.52 12.29
N ILE A 518 7.21 23.76 11.22
CA ILE A 518 8.09 22.58 11.30
C ILE A 518 9.57 23.00 11.23
N ASN A 519 9.90 23.97 10.36
CA ASN A 519 11.29 24.36 10.13
C ASN A 519 11.74 25.59 10.90
N LEU A 520 10.86 26.24 11.66
CA LEU A 520 11.21 27.48 12.37
C LEU A 520 12.48 27.36 13.23
N PHE A 521 12.66 26.24 13.91
CA PHE A 521 13.79 26.01 14.82
C PHE A 521 14.92 25.18 14.19
N ALA A 522 14.87 24.94 12.89
CA ALA A 522 15.98 24.26 12.21
C ALA A 522 17.22 25.17 12.15
N HIS A 523 18.41 24.60 12.34
CA HIS A 523 19.66 25.35 12.26
C HIS A 523 19.95 25.80 10.83
N ASP A 524 19.56 25.02 9.85
CA ASP A 524 19.57 25.32 8.43
C ASP A 524 18.21 24.88 7.88
N ARG A 525 17.48 25.80 7.28
CA ARG A 525 16.12 25.55 6.83
C ARG A 525 16.03 25.03 5.40
N PHE A 526 17.14 25.04 4.66
CA PHE A 526 17.17 24.42 3.33
C PHE A 526 17.16 22.91 3.45
N GLY A 527 16.41 22.24 2.57
CA GLY A 527 16.25 20.79 2.62
C GLY A 527 17.41 19.99 2.06
N GLY A 528 18.27 20.63 1.22
CA GLY A 528 19.38 19.98 0.56
C GLY A 528 20.73 20.52 0.99
N ILE A 529 21.74 20.28 0.14
CA ILE A 529 23.13 20.68 0.39
C ILE A 529 23.51 21.94 -0.44
N ASP A 530 22.89 22.13 -1.60
CA ASP A 530 23.30 23.16 -2.56
C ASP A 530 23.13 24.57 -2.02
N ARG A 531 22.17 24.79 -1.13
CA ARG A 531 22.05 26.07 -0.42
C ARG A 531 22.26 25.83 1.06
N ALA A 532 22.79 26.83 1.75
CA ALA A 532 23.00 26.79 3.19
C ALA A 532 22.57 28.13 3.78
N GLU A 533 21.88 28.08 4.90
CA GLU A 533 21.49 29.29 5.60
C GLU A 533 22.72 29.87 6.33
N ASP A 534 23.02 31.15 6.12
CA ASP A 534 24.19 31.82 6.65
C ASP A 534 23.81 32.97 7.60
N GLY A 535 24.81 33.57 8.22
CA GLY A 535 24.66 34.68 9.16
C GLY A 535 24.22 34.24 10.54
N PHE A 536 24.05 35.24 11.43
CA PHE A 536 23.44 35.01 12.74
C PHE A 536 21.93 35.04 12.63
N ARG A 537 21.32 34.03 13.23
CA ARG A 537 19.86 33.91 13.28
C ARG A 537 19.40 33.33 14.62
N ALA A 538 18.22 33.75 15.05
CA ALA A 538 17.62 33.26 16.28
C ALA A 538 16.12 33.07 16.07
N SER A 539 15.59 31.95 16.52
CA SER A 539 14.16 31.67 16.49
C SER A 539 13.66 31.55 17.94
N TYR A 540 12.47 32.02 18.18
CA TYR A 540 11.85 31.95 19.49
C TYR A 540 10.37 31.71 19.35
N GLY A 541 9.80 31.04 20.36
CA GLY A 541 8.40 30.72 20.33
C GLY A 541 7.89 30.10 21.59
N LEU A 542 6.63 29.73 21.54
CA LEU A 542 5.93 29.12 22.67
C LEU A 542 5.14 27.91 22.17
N GLU A 543 5.35 26.78 22.81
CA GLU A 543 4.53 25.58 22.62
C GLU A 543 3.61 25.44 23.83
N TRP A 544 2.36 25.05 23.59
CA TRP A 544 1.38 24.80 24.62
C TRP A 544 0.64 23.51 24.31
N GLY A 545 0.40 22.70 25.34
CA GLY A 545 -0.37 21.47 25.22
C GLY A 545 -1.27 21.27 26.42
N LEU A 546 -2.50 20.86 26.16
CA LEU A 546 -3.48 20.47 27.18
C LEU A 546 -3.92 19.03 26.89
N TYR A 547 -3.73 18.14 27.84
CA TYR A 547 -3.96 16.70 27.69
C TYR A 547 -5.04 16.25 28.66
N GLY A 548 -6.06 15.58 28.16
CA GLY A 548 -7.19 15.11 28.94
C GLY A 548 -7.07 13.65 29.38
N PRO A 549 -7.92 13.21 30.30
CA PRO A 549 -7.82 11.88 30.90
C PRO A 549 -8.17 10.72 29.96
N THR A 550 -8.87 11.00 28.87
CA THR A 550 -9.30 9.96 27.91
C THR A 550 -8.50 9.99 26.62
N GLY A 551 -7.31 10.65 26.63
CA GLY A 551 -6.42 10.72 25.47
C GLY A 551 -6.63 11.90 24.54
N GLY A 552 -7.68 12.71 24.79
CA GLY A 552 -7.91 13.93 24.03
C GLY A 552 -6.86 14.99 24.35
N TYR A 553 -6.50 15.83 23.34
CA TYR A 553 -5.55 16.92 23.58
C TYR A 553 -5.83 18.11 22.67
N THR A 554 -5.31 19.26 23.11
CA THR A 554 -5.25 20.50 22.33
C THR A 554 -3.83 21.01 22.44
N SER A 555 -3.25 21.44 21.32
CA SER A 555 -1.90 22.00 21.33
C SER A 555 -1.84 23.24 20.45
N ALA A 556 -0.90 24.12 20.77
CA ALA A 556 -0.63 25.31 19.99
C ALA A 556 0.87 25.58 19.98
N MET A 557 1.33 26.11 18.86
CA MET A 557 2.72 26.56 18.69
C MET A 557 2.67 27.89 17.96
N PHE A 558 3.49 28.82 18.39
CA PHE A 558 3.63 30.15 17.80
C PHE A 558 5.09 30.56 17.87
N GLY A 559 5.60 31.15 16.81
CA GLY A 559 6.96 31.64 16.85
C GLY A 559 7.34 32.57 15.72
N GLN A 560 8.56 33.10 15.81
CA GLN A 560 9.13 34.03 14.86
C GLN A 560 10.65 33.83 14.83
N SER A 561 11.28 34.16 13.71
CA SER A 561 12.72 34.13 13.56
C SER A 561 13.26 35.55 13.33
N TYR A 562 14.50 35.77 13.79
CA TYR A 562 15.26 37.00 13.58
C TYR A 562 16.60 36.67 12.93
N ARG A 563 17.04 37.49 11.97
CA ARG A 563 18.39 37.38 11.39
C ARG A 563 19.08 38.74 11.41
N ALA A 564 20.38 38.72 11.68
CA ALA A 564 21.16 39.96 11.88
C ALA A 564 21.45 40.71 10.58
N ALA A 565 21.48 40.01 9.45
CA ALA A 565 21.71 40.60 8.13
C ALA A 565 20.65 40.10 7.17
N GLU A 566 20.05 40.96 6.39
CA GLU A 566 19.26 40.58 5.23
C GLU A 566 20.14 39.85 4.24
N ASN A 567 19.57 38.89 3.52
CA ASN A 567 20.34 38.20 2.49
C ASN A 567 19.43 37.74 1.36
N ASP A 568 20.03 37.58 0.19
CA ASP A 568 19.30 37.24 -1.04
C ASP A 568 19.21 35.75 -1.27
N THR A 569 19.58 34.91 -0.28
CA THR A 569 19.52 33.45 -0.41
C THR A 569 18.07 32.98 -0.39
N PHE A 570 17.24 33.65 0.40
CA PHE A 570 15.81 33.37 0.44
C PHE A 570 15.09 34.33 -0.50
N ALA A 571 14.15 33.81 -1.28
CA ALA A 571 13.36 34.63 -2.20
C ALA A 571 12.50 35.65 -1.44
N ASP A 572 12.21 36.76 -2.10
CA ASP A 572 11.26 37.76 -1.60
C ASP A 572 9.92 37.06 -1.29
N GLY A 573 9.32 37.39 -0.17
CA GLY A 573 8.07 36.78 0.24
C GLY A 573 8.19 35.42 0.91
N SER A 574 9.38 34.84 0.98
CA SER A 574 9.61 33.56 1.68
C SER A 574 9.33 33.63 3.19
N GLY A 575 9.29 34.85 3.73
CA GLY A 575 9.15 35.08 5.16
C GLY A 575 10.49 35.11 5.91
N LEU A 576 11.63 34.91 5.21
CA LEU A 576 12.97 34.93 5.81
C LEU A 576 13.94 35.91 5.13
N ASP A 577 13.51 36.66 4.15
CA ASP A 577 14.32 37.60 3.40
C ASP A 577 14.70 38.84 4.25
N GLN A 578 13.94 39.19 5.25
CA GLN A 578 14.11 40.36 6.09
C GLN A 578 14.67 40.04 7.48
N HIS A 579 14.97 41.06 8.28
CA HIS A 579 15.48 40.90 9.64
C HIS A 579 14.54 40.05 10.52
N PHE A 580 13.27 40.36 10.52
CA PHE A 580 12.26 39.58 11.26
C PHE A 580 11.40 38.80 10.27
N SER A 581 11.22 37.52 10.57
CA SER A 581 10.35 36.67 9.76
C SER A 581 8.87 36.99 10.00
N ASP A 582 8.04 36.42 9.14
CA ASP A 582 6.60 36.28 9.44
C ASP A 582 6.39 35.49 10.72
N TYR A 583 5.22 35.63 11.31
CA TYR A 583 4.79 34.77 12.42
C TYR A 583 4.29 33.45 11.86
N VAL A 584 4.74 32.33 12.45
CA VAL A 584 4.29 31.01 12.05
C VAL A 584 3.76 30.24 13.26
N GLY A 585 2.84 29.33 12.99
CA GLY A 585 2.36 28.48 14.05
C GLY A 585 1.37 27.43 13.61
N ARG A 586 0.94 26.67 14.61
CA ARG A 586 0.02 25.56 14.44
C ARG A 586 -0.90 25.49 15.66
N PHE A 587 -2.16 25.15 15.42
CA PHE A 587 -3.15 24.90 16.46
C PHE A 587 -3.84 23.58 16.14
N THR A 588 -3.85 22.65 17.11
CA THR A 588 -4.44 21.33 16.93
C THR A 588 -5.43 21.03 18.04
N ILE A 589 -6.62 20.53 17.68
CA ILE A 589 -7.66 20.13 18.63
C ILE A 589 -8.06 18.69 18.32
N VAL A 590 -7.82 17.78 19.27
CA VAL A 590 -8.22 16.36 19.17
C VAL A 590 -8.89 15.98 20.50
N PRO A 591 -10.14 16.40 20.74
CA PRO A 591 -10.79 16.16 22.03
C PRO A 591 -11.19 14.70 22.25
N ASN A 592 -11.38 13.94 21.16
CA ASN A 592 -11.77 12.54 21.19
C ASN A 592 -11.52 11.91 19.80
N GLN A 593 -11.94 10.68 19.63
CA GLN A 593 -11.75 9.93 18.38
C GLN A 593 -12.59 10.46 17.20
N TYR A 594 -13.53 11.39 17.44
CA TYR A 594 -14.45 11.87 16.41
C TYR A 594 -14.08 13.25 15.85
N LEU A 595 -13.03 13.88 16.35
CA LEU A 595 -12.58 15.17 15.82
C LEU A 595 -11.06 15.27 15.89
N ASP A 596 -10.44 15.56 14.74
CA ASP A 596 -9.03 15.91 14.62
C ASP A 596 -8.98 17.14 13.72
N LEU A 597 -8.65 18.29 14.28
CA LEU A 597 -8.59 19.56 13.58
C LEU A 597 -7.19 20.16 13.76
N THR A 598 -6.51 20.46 12.65
CA THR A 598 -5.22 21.13 12.66
C THR A 598 -5.29 22.37 11.76
N TYR A 599 -4.90 23.51 12.31
CA TYR A 599 -4.76 24.77 11.59
C TYR A 599 -3.29 25.19 11.63
N ARG A 600 -2.68 25.39 10.46
CA ARG A 600 -1.30 25.86 10.29
C ARG A 600 -1.34 27.21 9.59
N TYR A 601 -0.50 28.14 10.02
CA TYR A 601 -0.57 29.50 9.51
C TYR A 601 0.81 30.14 9.42
N ARG A 602 0.92 31.05 8.45
CA ARG A 602 1.96 32.07 8.36
C ARG A 602 1.30 33.42 8.17
N ILE A 603 1.66 34.38 9.00
CA ILE A 603 1.04 35.71 9.07
C ILE A 603 2.13 36.75 8.90
N ASP A 604 1.93 37.67 7.95
CA ASP A 604 2.84 38.76 7.69
C ASP A 604 3.04 39.58 8.98
N LYS A 605 4.31 39.91 9.29
CA LYS A 605 4.65 40.62 10.52
C LYS A 605 4.24 42.09 10.53
N ASP A 606 4.08 42.72 9.34
CA ASP A 606 3.88 44.16 9.22
C ASP A 606 2.41 44.53 9.17
N ASP A 607 1.59 43.82 8.42
CA ASP A 607 0.17 44.11 8.25
C ASP A 607 -0.77 43.05 8.82
N LEU A 608 -0.23 41.94 9.32
CA LEU A 608 -0.95 40.81 9.90
C LEU A 608 -1.88 40.13 8.89
N SER A 609 -1.62 40.27 7.60
CA SER A 609 -2.33 39.49 6.57
C SER A 609 -1.87 38.03 6.59
N ALA A 610 -2.79 37.13 6.22
CA ALA A 610 -2.46 35.70 6.16
C ALA A 610 -1.73 35.40 4.87
N ARG A 611 -0.48 34.95 4.97
CA ARG A 611 0.33 34.49 3.84
C ARG A 611 0.08 33.02 3.54
N ARG A 612 -0.25 32.28 4.58
CA ARG A 612 -0.62 30.86 4.48
C ARG A 612 -1.69 30.54 5.50
N ASN A 613 -2.74 29.86 5.06
CA ASN A 613 -3.71 29.20 5.94
C ASN A 613 -3.88 27.76 5.44
N GLN A 614 -3.72 26.82 6.35
CA GLN A 614 -4.01 25.42 6.02
C GLN A 614 -4.83 24.84 7.15
N VAL A 615 -6.02 24.35 6.83
CA VAL A 615 -6.90 23.69 7.79
C VAL A 615 -7.11 22.25 7.31
N THR A 616 -6.83 21.30 8.19
CA THR A 616 -7.14 19.89 7.95
C THR A 616 -8.08 19.43 9.05
N ALA A 617 -9.23 18.89 8.68
CA ALA A 617 -10.22 18.43 9.63
C ALA A 617 -10.71 17.04 9.28
N LEU A 618 -10.70 16.16 10.28
CA LEU A 618 -11.37 14.86 10.22
C LEU A 618 -12.43 14.88 11.32
N ALA A 619 -13.68 14.67 10.94
CA ALA A 619 -14.79 14.77 11.90
C ALA A 619 -15.80 13.65 11.68
N GLY A 620 -16.37 13.14 12.78
CA GLY A 620 -17.44 12.16 12.76
C GLY A 620 -16.96 10.72 12.69
N SER A 621 -17.87 9.84 12.27
CA SER A 621 -17.61 8.40 12.14
C SER A 621 -18.40 7.83 10.96
N MET A 622 -18.03 6.64 10.49
CA MET A 622 -18.75 5.98 9.40
C MET A 622 -20.23 5.73 9.74
N ASP A 623 -20.54 5.47 11.01
CA ASP A 623 -21.92 5.20 11.44
C ASP A 623 -22.82 6.44 11.37
N THR A 624 -22.27 7.63 11.52
CA THR A 624 -23.02 8.88 11.45
C THR A 624 -22.75 9.60 10.14
N LEU A 625 -21.61 10.23 10.04
CA LEU A 625 -21.07 10.85 8.85
C LEU A 625 -19.62 11.19 9.15
N ARG A 626 -18.69 10.65 8.37
CA ARG A 626 -17.27 10.98 8.48
C ARG A 626 -16.93 12.03 7.42
N LEU A 627 -16.38 13.14 7.88
CA LEU A 627 -15.94 14.23 6.99
C LEU A 627 -14.44 14.39 7.09
N ASN A 628 -13.79 14.43 5.93
CA ASN A 628 -12.37 14.80 5.79
C ASN A 628 -12.32 16.04 4.91
N THR A 629 -11.74 17.12 5.42
CA THR A 629 -11.69 18.41 4.71
C THR A 629 -10.30 18.99 4.83
N THR A 630 -9.77 19.46 3.71
CA THR A 630 -8.52 20.22 3.68
C THR A 630 -8.76 21.53 2.93
N TYR A 631 -8.47 22.64 3.57
CA TYR A 631 -8.48 23.97 2.98
C TYR A 631 -7.05 24.48 2.97
N VAL A 632 -6.59 24.98 1.83
CA VAL A 632 -5.25 25.55 1.67
C VAL A 632 -5.37 26.90 0.97
N HIS A 633 -4.70 27.89 1.54
CA HIS A 633 -4.57 29.22 0.94
C HIS A 633 -3.11 29.68 1.04
N PHE A 634 -2.51 29.99 -0.10
CA PHE A 634 -1.21 30.63 -0.23
C PHE A 634 -1.38 31.90 -1.04
N THR A 635 -0.69 32.96 -0.64
CA THR A 635 -0.65 34.21 -1.43
C THR A 635 0.48 34.18 -2.46
N ASP A 636 0.45 35.06 -3.44
CA ASP A 636 1.46 35.25 -4.48
C ASP A 636 2.90 35.31 -3.95
N ASP A 637 3.06 35.83 -2.75
CA ASP A 637 4.37 36.07 -2.15
C ASP A 637 4.85 34.91 -1.28
N ALA A 638 4.48 33.65 -1.61
CA ALA A 638 4.86 32.51 -0.77
C ALA A 638 6.30 32.03 -0.98
N GLY A 639 7.01 32.57 -1.99
CA GLY A 639 8.46 32.41 -2.08
C GLY A 639 8.98 31.33 -3.03
N SER A 640 8.13 30.57 -3.68
CA SER A 640 8.54 29.60 -4.72
C SER A 640 7.38 29.26 -5.65
N GLU A 641 7.70 28.77 -6.84
CA GLU A 641 6.67 28.35 -7.81
C GLU A 641 5.77 27.24 -7.27
N GLU A 642 6.30 26.39 -6.42
CA GLU A 642 5.53 25.32 -5.78
C GLU A 642 4.45 25.86 -4.84
N PHE A 643 4.68 27.05 -4.26
CA PHE A 643 3.79 27.67 -3.29
C PHE A 643 3.20 28.99 -3.84
N ASN A 644 2.94 29.07 -5.14
CA ASN A 644 2.29 30.21 -5.78
C ASN A 644 0.85 30.39 -5.25
N GLU A 645 0.27 31.56 -5.56
CA GLU A 645 -1.11 31.86 -5.19
C GLU A 645 -2.03 30.69 -5.49
N ARG A 646 -2.71 30.25 -4.46
CA ARG A 646 -3.61 29.10 -4.57
C ARG A 646 -4.60 29.14 -3.41
N GLU A 647 -5.86 28.99 -3.71
CA GLU A 647 -6.87 28.81 -2.69
C GLU A 647 -7.77 27.65 -3.08
N GLU A 648 -7.60 26.52 -2.39
CA GLU A 648 -8.30 25.27 -2.72
C GLU A 648 -9.01 24.69 -1.52
N LEU A 649 -10.15 24.08 -1.78
CA LEU A 649 -10.90 23.32 -0.82
C LEU A 649 -11.07 21.88 -1.33
N TYR A 650 -10.64 20.92 -0.53
CA TYR A 650 -10.94 19.51 -0.72
C TYR A 650 -11.88 19.06 0.37
N PHE A 651 -12.89 18.26 0.01
CA PHE A 651 -13.75 17.62 1.00
C PHE A 651 -14.06 16.19 0.58
N ARG A 652 -14.26 15.33 1.57
CA ARG A 652 -14.71 13.96 1.38
C ARG A 652 -15.66 13.60 2.52
N ALA A 653 -16.86 13.15 2.16
CA ALA A 653 -17.90 12.73 3.10
C ALA A 653 -18.18 11.25 2.88
N GLU A 654 -18.21 10.48 3.97
CA GLU A 654 -18.42 9.03 3.92
C GLU A 654 -19.44 8.61 4.98
N ARG A 655 -20.30 7.66 4.64
CA ARG A 655 -21.29 7.17 5.59
C ARG A 655 -21.67 5.71 5.31
N GLN A 656 -21.85 4.95 6.38
CA GLN A 656 -22.50 3.65 6.35
C GLN A 656 -24.01 3.89 6.51
N PHE A 657 -24.81 3.64 5.45
CA PHE A 657 -26.26 3.88 5.46
C PHE A 657 -27.03 2.74 6.11
N SER A 658 -26.49 1.52 5.99
CA SER A 658 -27.08 0.31 6.58
C SER A 658 -25.96 -0.73 6.73
N ASP A 659 -26.30 -1.91 7.23
CA ASP A 659 -25.33 -3.01 7.38
C ASP A 659 -24.65 -3.38 6.05
N TYR A 660 -25.31 -3.09 4.93
CA TYR A 660 -24.85 -3.51 3.61
C TYR A 660 -24.43 -2.36 2.68
N TRP A 661 -24.85 -1.12 2.95
CA TRP A 661 -24.64 0.00 2.04
C TRP A 661 -23.76 1.07 2.67
N SER A 662 -22.73 1.47 1.95
CA SER A 662 -21.95 2.66 2.27
C SER A 662 -21.84 3.56 1.04
N GLY A 663 -21.55 4.82 1.29
CA GLY A 663 -21.38 5.77 0.20
C GLY A 663 -20.39 6.86 0.58
N MET A 664 -19.86 7.49 -0.47
CA MET A 664 -18.95 8.63 -0.34
C MET A 664 -19.27 9.69 -1.37
N ALA A 665 -18.94 10.92 -1.04
CA ALA A 665 -18.93 12.02 -1.99
C ALA A 665 -17.70 12.87 -1.70
N TYR A 666 -17.03 13.33 -2.74
CA TYR A 666 -15.83 14.14 -2.58
C TYR A 666 -15.77 15.21 -3.67
N GLY A 667 -15.00 16.25 -3.39
CA GLY A 667 -14.77 17.28 -4.38
C GLY A 667 -13.52 18.09 -4.07
N ARG A 668 -12.93 18.64 -5.13
CA ARG A 668 -11.87 19.66 -5.08
C ARG A 668 -12.37 20.90 -5.81
N TYR A 669 -12.16 22.04 -5.21
CA TYR A 669 -12.64 23.32 -5.73
C TYR A 669 -11.55 24.36 -5.60
N ASP A 670 -11.24 25.03 -6.71
CA ASP A 670 -10.35 26.20 -6.72
C ASP A 670 -11.18 27.43 -6.39
N ILE A 671 -10.98 27.97 -5.20
CA ILE A 671 -11.77 29.11 -4.72
C ILE A 671 -11.32 30.40 -5.42
N ASP A 672 -10.01 30.52 -5.67
CA ASP A 672 -9.44 31.70 -6.30
C ASP A 672 -10.02 31.90 -7.70
N GLN A 673 -10.06 30.86 -8.51
CA GLN A 673 -10.60 30.92 -9.87
C GLN A 673 -12.11 30.69 -9.92
N SER A 674 -12.70 30.29 -8.79
CA SER A 674 -14.13 29.97 -8.67
C SER A 674 -14.56 28.82 -9.56
N ASP A 675 -13.68 27.82 -9.75
CA ASP A 675 -13.92 26.69 -10.62
C ASP A 675 -13.79 25.36 -9.89
N PRO A 676 -14.68 24.40 -10.15
CA PRO A 676 -14.49 23.05 -9.67
C PRO A 676 -13.31 22.38 -10.38
N LEU A 677 -12.49 21.66 -9.64
CA LEU A 677 -11.39 20.87 -10.22
C LEU A 677 -11.81 19.42 -10.43
N GLU A 678 -12.56 18.88 -9.49
CA GLU A 678 -13.03 17.50 -9.58
C GLU A 678 -14.17 17.28 -8.58
N TYR A 679 -15.13 16.43 -8.90
CA TYR A 679 -16.03 15.88 -7.91
C TYR A 679 -16.40 14.44 -8.27
N GLY A 680 -16.78 13.71 -7.23
CA GLY A 680 -17.17 12.32 -7.41
C GLY A 680 -18.12 11.83 -6.35
N VAL A 681 -18.87 10.79 -6.71
CA VAL A 681 -19.78 10.08 -5.81
C VAL A 681 -19.51 8.59 -6.00
N GLY A 682 -19.39 7.87 -4.88
CA GLY A 682 -19.22 6.44 -4.89
C GLY A 682 -20.18 5.76 -3.94
N PHE A 683 -20.46 4.49 -4.21
CA PHE A 683 -21.28 3.67 -3.34
C PHE A 683 -20.78 2.23 -3.36
N VAL A 684 -20.95 1.55 -2.25
CA VAL A 684 -20.62 0.13 -2.12
C VAL A 684 -21.80 -0.56 -1.44
N TYR A 685 -22.29 -1.62 -2.07
CA TYR A 685 -23.12 -2.63 -1.45
C TYR A 685 -22.24 -3.83 -1.17
N GLU A 686 -22.21 -4.29 0.05
CA GLU A 686 -21.48 -5.51 0.41
C GLU A 686 -22.28 -6.33 1.43
N ASP A 687 -22.49 -7.60 1.11
CA ASP A 687 -23.03 -8.56 2.03
C ASP A 687 -22.12 -9.79 2.11
N GLU A 688 -22.59 -10.90 2.68
CA GLU A 688 -21.78 -12.10 2.87
C GLU A 688 -21.40 -12.80 1.57
N CYS A 689 -22.06 -12.50 0.45
CA CYS A 689 -21.85 -13.25 -0.79
C CYS A 689 -21.63 -12.40 -2.04
N PHE A 690 -21.73 -11.05 -1.92
CA PHE A 690 -21.74 -10.21 -3.11
C PHE A 690 -21.20 -8.82 -2.77
N ILE A 691 -20.42 -8.23 -3.67
CA ILE A 691 -20.05 -6.81 -3.62
C ILE A 691 -20.47 -6.17 -4.94
N PHE A 692 -21.14 -5.04 -4.84
CA PHE A 692 -21.42 -4.17 -5.97
C PHE A 692 -20.92 -2.79 -5.61
N ASP A 693 -19.94 -2.28 -6.34
CA ASP A 693 -19.48 -0.92 -6.12
C ASP A 693 -19.54 -0.11 -7.43
N GLY A 694 -19.73 1.19 -7.25
CA GLY A 694 -19.81 2.10 -8.37
C GLY A 694 -19.28 3.47 -8.01
N ARG A 695 -18.71 4.13 -9.01
CA ARG A 695 -18.20 5.50 -8.87
C ARG A 695 -18.55 6.31 -10.13
N ILE A 696 -18.94 7.55 -9.88
CA ILE A 696 -19.13 8.56 -10.92
C ILE A 696 -18.20 9.71 -10.55
N ARG A 697 -17.39 10.16 -11.49
CA ARG A 697 -16.43 11.24 -11.29
C ARG A 697 -16.45 12.19 -12.47
N ARG A 698 -16.32 13.48 -12.21
CA ARG A 698 -16.10 14.49 -13.24
C ARG A 698 -14.83 15.28 -12.88
N THR A 699 -13.95 15.41 -13.85
CA THR A 699 -12.70 16.15 -13.79
C THR A 699 -12.81 17.34 -14.73
N PHE A 700 -12.43 18.53 -14.27
CA PHE A 700 -12.60 19.78 -15.02
C PHE A 700 -11.28 20.36 -15.52
N TYR A 701 -10.14 19.97 -14.93
CA TYR A 701 -8.86 20.50 -15.37
C TYR A 701 -8.38 19.81 -16.65
N GLN A 702 -7.46 20.46 -17.36
CA GLN A 702 -6.87 19.97 -18.60
C GLN A 702 -5.35 19.83 -18.44
N ASP A 703 -4.78 18.85 -19.09
CA ASP A 703 -3.33 18.64 -19.12
C ASP A 703 -2.94 18.04 -20.48
N UNK A 704 -2.16 18.60 -21.07
CA UNK A 704 -1.67 18.17 -22.22
C UNK A 704 -2.68 18.05 -23.26
N ASP A 705 -2.78 16.94 -23.57
CA ASP A 705 -3.78 16.56 -24.59
C ASP A 705 -5.10 16.07 -23.98
N LEU A 706 -5.18 15.92 -22.67
CA LEU A 706 -6.38 15.47 -21.98
C LEU A 706 -7.23 16.65 -21.54
N GLY A 707 -8.50 16.66 -21.95
CA GLY A 707 -9.47 17.65 -21.50
C GLY A 707 -10.30 17.16 -20.31
N GLU A 708 -11.41 17.85 -20.09
CA GLU A 708 -12.39 17.46 -19.07
C GLU A 708 -12.88 16.03 -19.30
N SER A 709 -13.16 15.30 -18.21
CA SER A 709 -13.63 13.93 -18.33
C SER A 709 -14.80 13.62 -17.40
N ASP A 710 -15.79 12.94 -17.96
CA ASP A 710 -16.82 12.23 -17.20
C ASP A 710 -16.43 10.76 -17.14
N GLU A 711 -16.46 10.19 -15.94
CA GLU A 711 -16.08 8.80 -15.71
C GLU A 711 -17.16 8.06 -14.94
N PHE A 712 -17.48 6.86 -15.39
CA PHE A 712 -18.31 5.89 -14.66
C PHE A 712 -17.52 4.61 -14.51
N LEU A 713 -17.58 4.01 -13.33
CA LEU A 713 -16.99 2.72 -13.09
C LEU A 713 -17.95 1.89 -12.25
N PHE A 714 -18.18 0.63 -12.66
CA PHE A 714 -18.94 -0.34 -11.89
C PHE A 714 -18.18 -1.64 -11.82
N ARG A 715 -18.22 -2.29 -10.65
CA ARG A 715 -17.58 -3.57 -10.43
C ARG A 715 -18.54 -4.50 -9.69
N LEU A 716 -18.54 -5.78 -10.11
CA LEU A 716 -19.36 -6.84 -9.55
C LEU A 716 -18.43 -7.94 -9.02
N VAL A 717 -18.56 -8.30 -7.75
CA VAL A 717 -17.78 -9.38 -7.16
C VAL A 717 -18.74 -10.43 -6.61
N PHE A 718 -18.70 -11.63 -7.15
CA PHE A 718 -19.40 -12.80 -6.62
C PHE A 718 -18.43 -13.49 -5.68
N LYS A 719 -18.59 -13.27 -4.37
CA LYS A 719 -17.68 -13.85 -3.36
C LYS A 719 -17.69 -15.37 -3.51
N THR A 720 -16.54 -15.99 -3.35
CA THR A 720 -16.28 -17.43 -3.49
C THR A 720 -16.20 -17.98 -4.93
N LEU A 721 -16.50 -17.19 -5.96
CA LEU A 721 -16.29 -17.60 -7.34
C LEU A 721 -14.92 -17.19 -7.91
N GLY A 722 -14.02 -16.66 -7.07
CA GLY A 722 -12.70 -16.24 -7.50
C GLY A 722 -12.33 -14.85 -7.00
N GLU A 723 -12.44 -14.65 -5.71
CA GLU A 723 -11.92 -13.43 -5.09
C GLU A 723 -10.40 -13.48 -5.11
N VAL A 724 -9.81 -12.90 -6.12
CA VAL A 724 -8.46 -12.40 -5.99
C VAL A 724 -8.64 -10.89 -5.83
N ALA A 725 -8.37 -10.41 -4.65
CA ALA A 725 -8.29 -8.97 -4.44
C ALA A 725 -7.11 -8.49 -5.30
N SER A 726 -7.41 -7.90 -6.45
CA SER A 726 -6.38 -7.14 -7.13
C SER A 726 -6.05 -5.96 -6.22
N ALA A 727 -4.81 -5.84 -5.87
CA ALA A 727 -4.32 -4.69 -5.11
C ALA A 727 -4.24 -3.43 -5.97
N ALA A 728 -4.73 -3.49 -7.21
CA ALA A 728 -4.92 -2.28 -8.00
C ALA A 728 -6.07 -1.50 -7.37
N GLY A 729 -5.73 -0.71 -6.38
CA GLY A 729 -6.67 0.20 -5.76
C GLY A 729 -7.14 1.21 -6.78
N LEU A 730 -8.44 1.25 -6.99
CA LEU A 730 -9.11 2.38 -7.60
C LEU A 730 -9.55 3.32 -6.48
#